data_9e3e4fb9faeb8b6cddfb2e7394fa4e4f
#
_entry.id   9e3e4fb9faeb8b6cddfb2e7394fa4e4f
#
_cell.length_a   1.000
_cell.length_b   1.000
_cell.length_c   1.000
_cell.angle_alpha   90.00
_cell.angle_beta   90.00
_cell.angle_gamma   90.00
#
_symmetry.space_group_name_H-M   'P 1'
#
loop_
_entity.id
_entity.type
_entity.pdbx_description
1 polymer ?
#
loop_
_entity_poly.entity_id
_entity_poly.type
_entity_poly.pdbx_seq_one_letter_code
_entity_poly.pdbx_strand_id
1 'polypeptide(L)'
;MAWAFLSTIFLHSITIFFFQKKKEKRFSLHSGLSNFCLLQKRIAHNTQRITIILISIFFFLFSQNSFSQDTIPRKKIGLVLTGGGAKGFAHIGVLKVLEEAGIKIDYIGGTSMGAIVGGLYATGYNAKQLDSIFTSTNFDELLQDYIPRTSKSFFEKRNDEMYAISLPFNKFSIGVPIALSKGLYNYNLLAKLTHNVRHVRDFNKLPIPFLCMATDVETGKEVLLNKGYLPHALLASSSFPTLFSPVEIDGKLLVDGGVINNYPIDEVKKLGADIIIGVDVQDDLKDRNSLKEATRILVQISNFQMINGMDEKIKRTDIYIKPDVQNYSVISFDKGKEIIKKGEEATFVVYEDLKKLIVKNNKYVKQSLKCIKDSVYIDRIEINALKNYTRAYVIGQLGFKPNTKIGYNQLEKGINKLNASGNFSTINFKINKSNTSDELNLNLIESKNKTFLKFSLHYDGLYKSAVLTNLTQKKSLFKNDVLSLDLILGDNFRYNLDYYIDNGFYFSFGFKSRYNQFNRNVATDFNDGELFTQLGINTLNIDFSDFTNQAYVQTIFKQKFLVGAGVELKHLKINSKTLGEVSSTFENSDYASVFGYLKYDSFDNKYFPKNGWFFNGDIQSYLYSSNFSGNFNRYSVVKGDIGIAKTIYKKVTFKLQSEAGFAFGEKSVPFQDFVLGGYGFNAINNFKPFYGYDFVSIAGNSYIKACGTVDLEFYKKNHLNFAANFANVEENLFSTGNWIATPQYSGYAIGYGLESRIGPIEIKYSWSPELPKGFVWFGVGFWF
;
A
#
# COMPACT_ATOMS: atom_id res chain seq x y z
N MET A 1 54.90 -16.07 3.80
CA MET A 1 55.99 -17.04 3.44
C MET A 1 56.03 -18.29 4.35
N ALA A 2 55.62 -18.25 5.60
CA ALA A 2 55.64 -19.44 6.49
C ALA A 2 54.65 -20.56 6.11
N TRP A 3 53.53 -20.24 5.46
CA TRP A 3 52.55 -21.24 5.06
C TRP A 3 52.94 -22.08 3.82
N ALA A 4 53.73 -21.50 2.93
CA ALA A 4 54.20 -22.23 1.74
C ALA A 4 55.31 -23.22 2.07
N PHE A 5 56.10 -22.97 3.14
CA PHE A 5 57.17 -23.87 3.56
C PHE A 5 56.66 -25.13 4.32
N LEU A 6 55.59 -24.97 5.07
CA LEU A 6 54.96 -26.09 5.81
C LEU A 6 54.17 -27.04 4.89
N SER A 7 53.58 -26.53 3.81
CA SER A 7 52.85 -27.37 2.85
C SER A 7 53.78 -28.28 2.03
N THR A 8 55.00 -27.78 1.71
CA THR A 8 55.97 -28.55 0.93
C THR A 8 56.59 -29.68 1.73
N ILE A 9 56.82 -29.49 3.05
CA ILE A 9 57.33 -30.54 3.95
C ILE A 9 56.25 -31.60 4.20
N PHE A 10 54.99 -31.24 4.29
CA PHE A 10 53.89 -32.18 4.51
C PHE A 10 53.61 -33.07 3.27
N LEU A 11 53.70 -32.49 2.06
CA LEU A 11 53.56 -33.25 0.81
C LEU A 11 54.74 -34.21 0.57
N HIS A 12 55.96 -33.83 0.95
CA HIS A 12 57.13 -34.72 0.80
C HIS A 12 57.09 -35.90 1.75
N SER A 13 56.59 -35.75 2.95
CA SER A 13 56.40 -36.81 3.93
C SER A 13 55.32 -37.82 3.54
N ILE A 14 54.24 -37.37 2.88
CA ILE A 14 53.16 -38.23 2.41
C ILE A 14 53.61 -39.03 1.17
N THR A 15 54.42 -38.47 0.29
CA THR A 15 54.90 -39.18 -0.91
C THR A 15 55.88 -40.29 -0.56
N ILE A 16 56.71 -40.11 0.46
CA ILE A 16 57.63 -41.19 0.96
C ILE A 16 56.83 -42.31 1.62
N PHE A 17 55.71 -42.03 2.29
CA PHE A 17 54.89 -43.05 2.96
C PHE A 17 54.12 -43.92 1.95
N PHE A 18 53.71 -43.39 0.82
CA PHE A 18 52.99 -44.13 -0.24
C PHE A 18 53.92 -44.96 -1.13
N PHE A 19 55.19 -44.60 -1.30
CA PHE A 19 56.15 -45.38 -2.08
C PHE A 19 56.72 -46.60 -1.32
N GLN A 20 56.74 -46.59 0.01
CA GLN A 20 57.17 -47.73 0.80
C GLN A 20 56.18 -48.92 0.87
N LYS A 21 54.86 -48.65 0.63
CA LYS A 21 53.83 -49.67 0.71
C LYS A 21 53.64 -50.50 -0.59
N LYS A 22 54.37 -50.20 -1.66
CA LYS A 22 54.23 -50.85 -2.98
C LYS A 22 55.37 -51.80 -3.36
N LYS A 23 56.35 -52.05 -2.44
CA LYS A 23 57.54 -52.89 -2.72
C LYS A 23 57.70 -54.12 -1.84
N GLU A 24 56.71 -54.54 -1.12
CA GLU A 24 56.73 -55.83 -0.41
C GLU A 24 55.91 -56.91 -1.10
N LYS A 25 56.34 -57.31 -2.31
CA LYS A 25 56.10 -58.69 -2.81
C LYS A 25 57.15 -59.00 -3.85
N ARG A 26 58.00 -59.96 -3.48
CA ARG A 26 58.98 -60.78 -4.20
C ARG A 26 60.45 -60.42 -3.96
N PHE A 27 61.08 -61.14 -3.14
CA PHE A 27 62.19 -62.10 -3.43
C PHE A 27 62.84 -62.54 -2.14
N SER A 28 62.86 -63.83 -1.95
CA SER A 28 63.72 -64.55 -0.96
C SER A 28 65.11 -64.59 -1.48
N LEU A 29 66.11 -64.20 -0.71
CA LEU A 29 67.40 -64.97 -0.63
C LEU A 29 68.38 -64.30 0.36
N HIS A 30 68.77 -65.08 1.29
CA HIS A 30 70.07 -65.20 2.01
C HIS A 30 70.63 -64.05 2.87
N SER A 31 70.66 -64.43 4.17
CA SER A 31 71.74 -64.23 5.12
C SER A 31 72.86 -63.22 4.79
N GLY A 32 72.85 -62.14 5.45
CA GLY A 32 73.96 -61.19 5.47
C GLY A 32 73.67 -59.76 5.83
N LEU A 33 72.40 -59.33 5.88
CA LEU A 33 71.95 -57.93 6.05
C LEU A 33 71.33 -57.61 7.41
N SER A 34 71.36 -58.51 8.42
CA SER A 34 70.70 -58.29 9.70
C SER A 34 71.33 -57.20 10.56
N ASN A 35 72.62 -56.97 10.42
CA ASN A 35 73.32 -55.89 11.21
C ASN A 35 73.16 -54.50 10.65
N PHE A 36 72.98 -54.30 9.34
CA PHE A 36 72.81 -53.00 8.72
C PHE A 36 71.37 -52.49 8.94
N CYS A 37 70.41 -53.38 8.95
CA CYS A 37 68.99 -53.00 9.17
C CYS A 37 68.71 -52.62 10.64
N LEU A 38 69.44 -53.18 11.59
CA LEU A 38 69.34 -52.79 13.01
C LEU A 38 69.97 -51.44 13.31
N LEU A 39 71.08 -51.06 12.57
CA LEU A 39 71.71 -49.77 12.70
C LEU A 39 70.82 -48.67 12.10
N GLN A 40 70.21 -48.91 10.94
CA GLN A 40 69.26 -47.96 10.33
C GLN A 40 68.01 -47.78 11.16
N LYS A 41 67.45 -48.83 11.76
CA LYS A 41 66.31 -48.73 12.68
C LYS A 41 66.65 -47.95 13.96
N ARG A 42 67.88 -48.12 14.50
CA ARG A 42 68.30 -47.35 15.70
C ARG A 42 68.57 -45.88 15.35
N ILE A 43 69.12 -45.56 14.18
CA ILE A 43 69.32 -44.15 13.73
C ILE A 43 67.97 -43.54 13.44
N ALA A 44 67.02 -44.19 12.74
CA ALA A 44 65.71 -43.70 12.48
C ALA A 44 64.89 -43.45 13.76
N HIS A 45 64.99 -44.35 14.74
CA HIS A 45 64.28 -44.22 16.02
C HIS A 45 64.84 -43.10 16.90
N ASN A 46 66.18 -42.88 16.88
CA ASN A 46 66.80 -41.78 17.58
C ASN A 46 66.52 -40.43 16.89
N THR A 47 66.49 -40.38 15.55
CA THR A 47 66.12 -39.17 14.81
C THR A 47 64.67 -38.79 15.05
N GLN A 48 63.73 -39.77 15.09
CA GLN A 48 62.35 -39.48 15.47
C GLN A 48 62.19 -38.96 16.91
N ARG A 49 62.96 -39.54 17.88
CA ARG A 49 62.94 -39.04 19.26
C ARG A 49 63.51 -37.64 19.37
N ILE A 50 64.60 -37.32 18.67
CA ILE A 50 65.21 -36.00 18.64
C ILE A 50 64.24 -35.01 17.96
N THR A 51 63.58 -35.38 16.87
CA THR A 51 62.60 -34.52 16.19
C THR A 51 61.37 -34.25 17.07
N ILE A 52 60.88 -35.28 17.79
CA ILE A 52 59.76 -35.13 18.75
C ILE A 52 60.19 -34.22 19.92
N ILE A 53 61.39 -34.38 20.43
CA ILE A 53 61.93 -33.53 21.50
C ILE A 53 62.12 -32.11 21.01
N LEU A 54 62.66 -31.87 19.80
CA LEU A 54 62.82 -30.56 19.20
C LEU A 54 61.45 -29.88 18.92
N ILE A 55 60.44 -30.63 18.44
CA ILE A 55 59.09 -30.15 18.26
C ILE A 55 58.44 -29.84 19.62
N SER A 56 58.65 -30.66 20.63
CA SER A 56 58.17 -30.42 21.99
C SER A 56 58.82 -29.20 22.63
N ILE A 57 60.12 -29.02 22.44
CA ILE A 57 60.88 -27.85 22.89
C ILE A 57 60.43 -26.58 22.10
N PHE A 58 60.19 -26.72 20.80
CA PHE A 58 59.62 -25.64 19.98
C PHE A 58 58.23 -25.21 20.45
N PHE A 59 57.35 -26.16 20.72
CA PHE A 59 56.01 -25.89 21.31
C PHE A 59 56.13 -25.31 22.72
N PHE A 60 57.09 -25.80 23.54
CA PHE A 60 57.29 -25.26 24.89
C PHE A 60 57.89 -23.86 24.90
N LEU A 61 58.74 -23.53 23.95
CA LEU A 61 59.28 -22.17 23.77
C LEU A 61 58.25 -21.19 23.21
N PHE A 62 57.30 -21.67 22.42
CA PHE A 62 56.21 -20.81 21.92
C PHE A 62 55.05 -20.72 22.89
N SER A 63 54.89 -21.61 23.87
CA SER A 63 53.83 -21.53 24.86
C SER A 63 54.09 -20.49 25.97
N GLN A 64 55.29 -19.95 26.05
CA GLN A 64 55.63 -18.98 27.11
C GLN A 64 55.32 -17.53 26.78
N ASN A 65 54.83 -17.22 25.60
CA ASN A 65 54.50 -15.83 25.22
C ASN A 65 52.97 -15.57 25.09
N SER A 66 52.12 -16.31 25.78
CA SER A 66 50.76 -15.85 26.05
C SER A 66 50.80 -14.92 27.23
N PHE A 67 51.34 -13.71 27.00
CA PHE A 67 50.97 -12.58 27.84
C PHE A 67 49.46 -12.39 27.64
N SER A 68 48.67 -12.90 28.59
CA SER A 68 47.35 -12.35 28.86
C SER A 68 47.59 -10.87 29.15
N GLN A 69 47.45 -10.02 28.14
CA GLN A 69 47.20 -8.62 28.43
C GLN A 69 45.92 -8.66 29.28
N ASP A 70 46.01 -8.23 30.51
CA ASP A 70 44.89 -7.78 31.31
C ASP A 70 44.23 -6.64 30.53
N THR A 71 43.44 -6.98 29.52
CA THR A 71 42.58 -6.03 28.86
C THR A 71 41.52 -5.66 29.88
N ILE A 72 41.65 -4.52 30.50
CA ILE A 72 40.56 -3.89 31.25
C ILE A 72 39.31 -4.06 30.37
N PRO A 73 38.28 -4.79 30.81
CA PRO A 73 37.12 -5.08 29.98
C PRO A 73 36.54 -3.75 29.51
N ARG A 74 36.39 -3.59 28.20
CA ARG A 74 35.82 -2.38 27.59
C ARG A 74 34.45 -2.10 28.21
N LYS A 75 34.21 -0.89 28.68
CA LYS A 75 32.89 -0.45 29.11
C LYS A 75 31.89 -0.62 27.98
N LYS A 76 30.75 -1.24 28.28
CA LYS A 76 29.68 -1.49 27.32
C LYS A 76 28.77 -0.28 27.21
N ILE A 77 28.48 0.12 25.97
CA ILE A 77 27.73 1.33 25.67
C ILE A 77 26.28 0.95 25.36
N GLY A 78 25.35 1.52 26.14
CA GLY A 78 23.92 1.48 25.90
C GLY A 78 23.44 2.75 25.23
N LEU A 79 22.63 2.61 24.18
CA LEU A 79 21.97 3.72 23.49
C LEU A 79 20.49 3.74 23.87
N VAL A 80 20.00 4.88 24.37
CA VAL A 80 18.61 5.13 24.74
C VAL A 80 18.01 6.15 23.79
N LEU A 81 16.87 5.80 23.14
CA LEU A 81 16.21 6.61 22.12
C LEU A 81 14.75 6.88 22.52
N THR A 82 14.40 8.16 22.71
CA THR A 82 13.02 8.53 23.04
C THR A 82 12.07 8.42 21.88
N GLY A 83 10.78 8.33 22.16
CA GLY A 83 9.71 8.58 21.19
C GLY A 83 9.57 10.08 20.90
N GLY A 84 8.87 10.38 19.81
CA GLY A 84 8.62 11.77 19.37
C GLY A 84 8.02 11.87 17.98
N GLY A 85 7.49 10.77 17.43
CA GLY A 85 6.95 10.75 16.07
C GLY A 85 7.99 11.17 15.04
N ALA A 86 7.65 12.10 14.14
CA ALA A 86 8.57 12.60 13.10
C ALA A 86 9.89 13.18 13.67
N LYS A 87 9.89 13.73 14.87
CA LYS A 87 11.10 14.24 15.54
C LYS A 87 12.16 13.16 15.76
N GLY A 88 11.71 11.90 15.90
CA GLY A 88 12.60 10.74 16.03
C GLY A 88 13.50 10.50 14.80
N PHE A 89 13.29 11.19 13.68
CA PHE A 89 14.24 11.18 12.57
C PHE A 89 15.60 11.75 12.97
N ALA A 90 15.68 12.59 13.98
CA ALA A 90 16.93 13.09 14.55
C ALA A 90 17.83 11.95 15.05
N HIS A 91 17.25 10.83 15.54
CA HIS A 91 18.02 9.66 15.93
C HIS A 91 18.89 9.12 14.80
N ILE A 92 18.44 9.23 13.54
CA ILE A 92 19.22 8.81 12.35
C ILE A 92 20.44 9.71 12.20
N GLY A 93 20.29 11.03 12.41
CA GLY A 93 21.38 11.99 12.41
C GLY A 93 22.41 11.68 13.51
N VAL A 94 21.93 11.39 14.72
CA VAL A 94 22.79 10.95 15.83
C VAL A 94 23.56 9.69 15.47
N LEU A 95 22.89 8.66 14.94
CA LEU A 95 23.54 7.41 14.53
C LEU A 95 24.62 7.63 13.46
N LYS A 96 24.43 8.57 12.52
CA LYS A 96 25.46 8.90 11.51
C LYS A 96 26.76 9.40 12.19
N VAL A 97 26.61 10.30 13.16
CA VAL A 97 27.79 10.87 13.85
C VAL A 97 28.42 9.85 14.80
N LEU A 98 27.63 9.00 15.48
CA LEU A 98 28.14 7.89 16.29
C LEU A 98 28.94 6.87 15.43
N GLU A 99 28.46 6.56 14.21
CA GLU A 99 29.19 5.70 13.26
C GLU A 99 30.48 6.37 12.78
N GLU A 100 30.45 7.68 12.49
CA GLU A 100 31.61 8.46 12.08
C GLU A 100 32.66 8.51 13.19
N ALA A 101 32.21 8.74 14.43
CA ALA A 101 33.09 8.70 15.60
C ALA A 101 33.62 7.29 15.92
N GLY A 102 33.13 6.23 15.28
CA GLY A 102 33.58 4.86 15.54
C GLY A 102 33.04 4.27 16.85
N ILE A 103 31.94 4.77 17.39
CA ILE A 103 31.33 4.29 18.62
C ILE A 103 30.65 2.93 18.39
N LYS A 104 31.08 1.91 19.13
CA LYS A 104 30.43 0.60 19.15
C LYS A 104 29.34 0.58 20.21
N ILE A 105 28.08 0.49 19.75
CA ILE A 105 26.90 0.33 20.61
C ILE A 105 26.73 -1.14 20.94
N ASP A 106 26.56 -1.47 22.23
CA ASP A 106 26.39 -2.84 22.73
C ASP A 106 24.94 -3.18 23.06
N TYR A 107 24.13 -2.20 23.45
CA TYR A 107 22.72 -2.35 23.79
C TYR A 107 21.92 -1.18 23.28
N ILE A 108 20.68 -1.43 22.89
CA ILE A 108 19.76 -0.38 22.45
C ILE A 108 18.41 -0.55 23.16
N GLY A 109 17.94 0.53 23.75
CA GLY A 109 16.56 0.64 24.22
C GLY A 109 15.86 1.83 23.57
N GLY A 110 14.60 1.66 23.19
CA GLY A 110 13.86 2.74 22.57
C GLY A 110 12.37 2.69 22.80
N THR A 111 11.72 3.83 22.58
CA THR A 111 10.28 3.97 22.69
C THR A 111 9.74 4.61 21.41
N SER A 112 8.57 4.17 20.91
CA SER A 112 7.90 4.76 19.74
C SER A 112 8.81 4.84 18.52
N MET A 113 9.04 6.03 17.96
CA MET A 113 9.96 6.20 16.82
C MET A 113 11.40 5.82 17.18
N GLY A 114 11.83 6.05 18.43
CA GLY A 114 13.14 5.57 18.91
C GLY A 114 13.23 4.04 18.92
N ALA A 115 12.13 3.34 19.21
CA ALA A 115 12.06 1.88 19.07
C ALA A 115 12.18 1.43 17.61
N ILE A 116 11.52 2.12 16.67
CA ILE A 116 11.60 1.79 15.23
C ILE A 116 13.03 2.02 14.71
N VAL A 117 13.62 3.20 14.93
CA VAL A 117 14.97 3.52 14.47
C VAL A 117 16.00 2.62 15.15
N GLY A 118 15.93 2.49 16.49
CA GLY A 118 16.84 1.65 17.27
C GLY A 118 16.71 0.16 16.96
N GLY A 119 15.47 -0.33 16.80
CA GLY A 119 15.18 -1.71 16.45
C GLY A 119 15.70 -2.07 15.04
N LEU A 120 15.50 -1.22 14.06
CA LEU A 120 16.06 -1.44 12.72
C LEU A 120 17.60 -1.40 12.75
N TYR A 121 18.19 -0.45 13.46
CA TYR A 121 19.64 -0.39 13.65
C TYR A 121 20.17 -1.66 14.35
N ALA A 122 19.47 -2.15 15.36
CA ALA A 122 19.79 -3.38 16.08
C ALA A 122 19.73 -4.64 15.19
N THR A 123 18.95 -4.63 14.10
CA THR A 123 18.90 -5.71 13.11
C THR A 123 20.06 -5.70 12.11
N GLY A 124 20.92 -4.65 12.12
CA GLY A 124 22.11 -4.53 11.29
C GLY A 124 22.06 -3.47 10.19
N TYR A 125 21.00 -2.65 10.11
CA TYR A 125 21.03 -1.46 9.25
C TYR A 125 22.05 -0.46 9.75
N ASN A 126 22.71 0.26 8.84
CA ASN A 126 23.52 1.42 9.19
C ASN A 126 22.70 2.72 9.05
N ALA A 127 23.21 3.82 9.60
CA ALA A 127 22.53 5.10 9.60
C ALA A 127 22.20 5.63 8.19
N LYS A 128 23.08 5.39 7.19
CA LYS A 128 22.83 5.78 5.79
C LYS A 128 21.68 4.99 5.16
N GLN A 129 21.57 3.70 5.49
CA GLN A 129 20.45 2.87 5.02
C GLN A 129 19.14 3.31 5.66
N LEU A 130 19.16 3.65 6.96
CA LEU A 130 17.98 4.19 7.65
C LEU A 130 17.55 5.53 7.05
N ASP A 131 18.49 6.45 6.80
CA ASP A 131 18.19 7.73 6.13
C ASP A 131 17.49 7.50 4.77
N SER A 132 18.01 6.59 3.95
CA SER A 132 17.39 6.26 2.66
C SER A 132 15.98 5.70 2.82
N ILE A 133 15.77 4.78 3.76
CA ILE A 133 14.45 4.16 4.04
C ILE A 133 13.45 5.23 4.47
N PHE A 134 13.80 6.02 5.49
CA PHE A 134 12.89 7.00 6.06
C PHE A 134 12.59 8.15 5.10
N THR A 135 13.58 8.59 4.30
CA THR A 135 13.38 9.64 3.30
C THR A 135 12.53 9.18 2.11
N SER A 136 12.55 7.88 1.78
CA SER A 136 11.77 7.31 0.67
C SER A 136 10.38 6.82 1.09
N THR A 137 10.10 6.69 2.39
CA THR A 137 8.80 6.22 2.89
C THR A 137 7.75 7.32 2.80
N ASN A 138 6.57 6.98 2.26
CA ASN A 138 5.42 7.88 2.24
C ASN A 138 4.65 7.79 3.57
N PHE A 139 4.97 8.66 4.50
CA PHE A 139 4.36 8.68 5.83
C PHE A 139 2.88 9.10 5.82
N ASP A 140 2.41 9.83 4.81
CA ASP A 140 0.98 10.15 4.69
C ASP A 140 0.15 8.88 4.42
N GLU A 141 0.65 7.99 3.55
CA GLU A 141 0.02 6.69 3.28
C GLU A 141 0.06 5.80 4.53
N LEU A 142 1.18 5.84 5.26
CA LEU A 142 1.35 5.08 6.51
C LEU A 142 0.36 5.53 7.59
N LEU A 143 0.18 6.85 7.79
CA LEU A 143 -0.76 7.41 8.77
C LEU A 143 -2.22 7.15 8.41
N GLN A 144 -2.55 7.07 7.11
CA GLN A 144 -3.90 6.83 6.62
C GLN A 144 -4.24 5.34 6.47
N ASP A 145 -3.29 4.44 6.76
CA ASP A 145 -3.42 3.00 6.52
C ASP A 145 -3.84 2.70 5.08
N TYR A 146 -3.19 3.40 4.14
CA TYR A 146 -3.56 3.41 2.73
C TYR A 146 -3.51 2.01 2.13
N ILE A 147 -4.59 1.63 1.49
CA ILE A 147 -4.68 0.39 0.72
C ILE A 147 -4.58 0.73 -0.76
N PRO A 148 -3.53 0.30 -1.48
CA PRO A 148 -3.39 0.57 -2.90
C PRO A 148 -4.64 0.14 -3.67
N ARG A 149 -5.13 1.00 -4.59
CA ARG A 149 -6.29 0.73 -5.43
C ARG A 149 -6.16 -0.60 -6.19
N THR A 150 -4.95 -0.96 -6.59
CA THR A 150 -4.64 -2.22 -7.28
C THR A 150 -4.84 -3.48 -6.42
N SER A 151 -4.95 -3.33 -5.10
CA SER A 151 -5.24 -4.42 -4.15
C SER A 151 -6.73 -4.58 -3.86
N LYS A 152 -7.59 -3.67 -4.36
CA LYS A 152 -9.04 -3.68 -4.13
C LYS A 152 -9.75 -4.43 -5.25
N SER A 153 -10.83 -5.14 -4.89
CA SER A 153 -11.76 -5.72 -5.86
C SER A 153 -12.52 -4.62 -6.59
N PHE A 154 -13.21 -4.95 -7.68
CA PHE A 154 -14.05 -3.97 -8.40
C PHE A 154 -15.15 -3.36 -7.51
N PHE A 155 -15.72 -4.16 -6.61
CA PHE A 155 -16.71 -3.66 -5.65
C PHE A 155 -16.10 -2.69 -4.64
N GLU A 156 -14.93 -3.00 -4.11
CA GLU A 156 -14.24 -2.15 -3.13
C GLU A 156 -13.71 -0.86 -3.75
N LYS A 157 -13.23 -0.90 -5.00
CA LYS A 157 -12.87 0.29 -5.77
C LYS A 157 -14.07 1.23 -5.91
N ARG A 158 -15.24 0.69 -6.30
CA ARG A 158 -16.48 1.47 -6.41
C ARG A 158 -16.81 2.15 -5.07
N ASN A 159 -16.74 1.41 -3.97
CA ASN A 159 -17.04 1.97 -2.65
C ASN A 159 -16.14 3.17 -2.29
N ASP A 160 -14.83 3.05 -2.50
CA ASP A 160 -13.88 4.12 -2.16
C ASP A 160 -13.93 5.31 -3.13
N GLU A 161 -14.54 5.12 -4.31
CA GLU A 161 -14.63 6.11 -5.37
C GLU A 161 -16.01 6.75 -5.50
N MET A 162 -16.90 6.47 -4.54
CA MET A 162 -18.25 7.03 -4.47
C MET A 162 -18.58 7.68 -3.13
N TYR A 163 -17.92 7.26 -2.03
CA TYR A 163 -18.27 7.72 -0.69
C TYR A 163 -17.12 8.45 -0.03
N ALA A 164 -17.39 9.68 0.43
CA ALA A 164 -16.44 10.48 1.18
C ALA A 164 -16.29 10.02 2.63
N ILE A 165 -17.36 9.50 3.21
CA ILE A 165 -17.43 9.05 4.61
C ILE A 165 -18.13 7.70 4.67
N SER A 166 -17.59 6.76 5.46
CA SER A 166 -18.18 5.47 5.75
C SER A 166 -18.12 5.19 7.25
N LEU A 167 -19.26 5.05 7.89
CA LEU A 167 -19.40 4.90 9.34
C LEU A 167 -20.08 3.55 9.66
N PRO A 168 -19.57 2.77 10.63
CA PRO A 168 -20.28 1.61 11.14
C PRO A 168 -21.61 2.04 11.78
N PHE A 169 -22.67 1.27 11.51
CA PHE A 169 -24.00 1.54 12.03
C PHE A 169 -24.56 0.28 12.69
N ASN A 170 -24.78 0.33 13.98
CA ASN A 170 -25.27 -0.80 14.77
C ASN A 170 -26.36 -0.36 15.73
N LYS A 171 -27.50 -1.03 15.71
CA LYS A 171 -28.62 -0.76 16.65
C LYS A 171 -28.99 0.73 16.75
N PHE A 172 -29.12 1.39 15.58
CA PHE A 172 -29.42 2.84 15.47
C PHE A 172 -28.36 3.76 16.08
N SER A 173 -27.15 3.25 16.32
CA SER A 173 -26.01 4.04 16.80
C SER A 173 -24.90 4.06 15.77
N ILE A 174 -24.35 5.24 15.54
CA ILE A 174 -23.17 5.43 14.67
C ILE A 174 -21.92 5.10 15.48
N GLY A 175 -21.14 4.12 15.03
CA GLY A 175 -19.86 3.77 15.64
C GLY A 175 -18.78 4.79 15.26
N VAL A 176 -18.02 5.23 16.26
CA VAL A 176 -16.82 6.02 16.01
C VAL A 176 -15.64 5.06 15.88
N PRO A 177 -14.76 5.22 14.88
CA PRO A 177 -13.53 4.43 14.79
C PRO A 177 -12.66 4.62 16.04
N ILE A 178 -12.07 3.54 16.55
CA ILE A 178 -11.18 3.57 17.74
C ILE A 178 -9.93 4.41 17.47
N ALA A 179 -9.48 4.45 16.21
CA ALA A 179 -8.31 5.21 15.76
C ALA A 179 -8.43 5.55 14.27
N LEU A 180 -7.60 6.48 13.80
CA LEU A 180 -7.54 6.88 12.39
C LEU A 180 -6.97 5.76 11.50
N SER A 181 -6.05 4.96 12.03
CA SER A 181 -5.36 3.88 11.32
C SER A 181 -5.36 2.60 12.15
N LYS A 182 -5.51 1.44 11.50
CA LYS A 182 -5.31 0.13 12.12
C LYS A 182 -3.82 -0.23 12.26
N GLY A 183 -2.93 0.52 11.60
CA GLY A 183 -1.49 0.31 11.60
C GLY A 183 -1.02 -0.85 10.71
N LEU A 184 -1.86 -1.39 9.83
CA LEU A 184 -1.50 -2.55 9.01
C LEU A 184 -0.45 -2.22 7.96
N TYR A 185 -0.51 -1.02 7.37
CA TYR A 185 0.51 -0.54 6.45
C TYR A 185 1.88 -0.47 7.15
N ASN A 186 1.92 0.10 8.35
CA ASN A 186 3.12 0.18 9.19
C ASN A 186 3.66 -1.21 9.54
N TYR A 187 2.77 -2.13 9.91
CA TYR A 187 3.12 -3.51 10.21
C TYR A 187 3.75 -4.24 9.02
N ASN A 188 3.18 -4.10 7.83
CA ASN A 188 3.71 -4.68 6.60
C ASN A 188 5.13 -4.16 6.29
N LEU A 189 5.33 -2.84 6.44
CA LEU A 189 6.63 -2.21 6.25
C LEU A 189 7.66 -2.73 7.27
N LEU A 190 7.31 -2.78 8.55
CA LEU A 190 8.19 -3.30 9.60
C LEU A 190 8.52 -4.78 9.39
N ALA A 191 7.55 -5.60 8.98
CA ALA A 191 7.79 -7.02 8.68
C ALA A 191 8.76 -7.20 7.50
N LYS A 192 8.67 -6.34 6.48
CA LYS A 192 9.61 -6.32 5.35
C LYS A 192 11.01 -5.89 5.79
N LEU A 193 11.12 -4.80 6.56
CA LEU A 193 12.41 -4.25 7.00
C LEU A 193 13.14 -5.16 7.98
N THR A 194 12.43 -5.93 8.81
CA THR A 194 13.03 -6.87 9.77
C THR A 194 13.16 -8.29 9.25
N HIS A 195 13.01 -8.50 7.94
CA HIS A 195 13.05 -9.82 7.30
C HIS A 195 14.30 -10.63 7.65
N ASN A 196 15.47 -9.99 7.72
CA ASN A 196 16.76 -10.63 8.02
C ASN A 196 16.79 -11.33 9.39
N VAL A 197 16.00 -10.84 10.35
CA VAL A 197 15.88 -11.36 11.71
C VAL A 197 14.51 -12.00 12.02
N ARG A 198 13.69 -12.28 10.98
CA ARG A 198 12.31 -12.78 11.12
C ARG A 198 12.15 -14.02 12.00
N HIS A 199 13.25 -14.76 12.24
CA HIS A 199 13.26 -15.95 13.08
C HIS A 199 13.74 -15.70 14.52
N VAL A 200 14.28 -14.52 14.81
CA VAL A 200 14.76 -14.15 16.15
C VAL A 200 13.54 -13.81 17.00
N ARG A 201 13.41 -14.53 18.14
CA ARG A 201 12.31 -14.34 19.10
C ARG A 201 12.77 -13.74 20.42
N ASP A 202 14.06 -13.85 20.75
CA ASP A 202 14.72 -13.21 21.87
C ASP A 202 15.56 -12.06 21.34
N PHE A 203 15.18 -10.84 21.64
CA PHE A 203 15.82 -9.65 21.07
C PHE A 203 17.24 -9.42 21.63
N ASN A 204 17.62 -10.14 22.70
CA ASN A 204 19.02 -10.19 23.13
C ASN A 204 19.93 -10.90 22.13
N LYS A 205 19.36 -11.69 21.21
CA LYS A 205 20.09 -12.43 20.16
C LYS A 205 20.10 -11.70 18.81
N LEU A 206 19.60 -10.46 18.75
CA LEU A 206 19.81 -9.58 17.60
C LEU A 206 21.29 -9.22 17.46
N PRO A 207 21.74 -8.76 16.29
CA PRO A 207 23.13 -8.27 16.11
C PRO A 207 23.57 -7.26 17.17
N ILE A 208 22.65 -6.39 17.63
CA ILE A 208 22.77 -5.61 18.87
C ILE A 208 21.57 -5.95 19.74
N PRO A 209 21.78 -6.42 20.98
CA PRO A 209 20.69 -6.64 21.94
C PRO A 209 19.77 -5.42 22.07
N PHE A 210 18.49 -5.67 22.01
CA PHE A 210 17.46 -4.63 21.87
C PHE A 210 16.27 -4.85 22.79
N LEU A 211 15.69 -3.75 23.25
CA LEU A 211 14.39 -3.72 23.92
C LEU A 211 13.59 -2.49 23.48
N CYS A 212 12.27 -2.56 23.60
CA CYS A 212 11.40 -1.40 23.45
C CYS A 212 10.28 -1.41 24.50
N MET A 213 9.72 -0.21 24.74
CA MET A 213 8.67 -0.02 25.72
C MET A 213 7.30 0.09 25.05
N ALA A 214 6.28 -0.42 25.72
CA ALA A 214 4.87 -0.20 25.41
C ALA A 214 4.11 0.13 26.71
N THR A 215 2.86 0.57 26.59
CA THR A 215 1.98 0.83 27.72
C THR A 215 0.75 -0.07 27.64
N ASP A 216 0.44 -0.78 28.70
CA ASP A 216 -0.80 -1.53 28.83
C ASP A 216 -1.95 -0.57 29.17
N VAL A 217 -2.92 -0.44 28.27
CA VAL A 217 -4.04 0.51 28.41
C VAL A 217 -4.96 0.13 29.55
N GLU A 218 -5.10 -1.16 29.85
CA GLU A 218 -6.03 -1.63 30.89
C GLU A 218 -5.51 -1.37 32.29
N THR A 219 -4.18 -1.43 32.49
CA THR A 219 -3.56 -1.29 33.81
C THR A 219 -2.80 0.02 33.99
N GLY A 220 -2.54 0.76 32.89
CA GLY A 220 -1.70 1.96 32.92
C GLY A 220 -0.22 1.69 33.26
N LYS A 221 0.26 0.45 33.13
CA LYS A 221 1.63 0.08 33.45
C LYS A 221 2.50 -0.02 32.20
N GLU A 222 3.78 0.26 32.37
CA GLU A 222 4.78 0.00 31.34
C GLU A 222 4.94 -1.48 31.07
N VAL A 223 5.22 -1.83 29.81
CA VAL A 223 5.48 -3.18 29.37
C VAL A 223 6.78 -3.21 28.60
N LEU A 224 7.73 -3.98 29.11
CA LEU A 224 9.01 -4.24 28.46
C LEU A 224 8.83 -5.30 27.35
N LEU A 225 9.17 -4.96 26.13
CA LEU A 225 9.16 -5.82 24.95
C LEU A 225 10.60 -6.17 24.54
N ASN A 226 11.10 -7.31 24.94
CA ASN A 226 12.44 -7.82 24.63
C ASN A 226 12.40 -9.21 23.99
N LYS A 227 11.22 -9.72 23.66
CA LYS A 227 10.98 -11.01 23.02
C LYS A 227 9.71 -11.00 22.17
N GLY A 228 9.53 -12.03 21.36
CA GLY A 228 8.37 -12.20 20.50
C GLY A 228 8.67 -11.92 19.02
N TYR A 229 7.69 -11.47 18.24
CA TYR A 229 7.88 -11.12 16.85
C TYR A 229 8.22 -9.63 16.74
N LEU A 230 9.43 -9.30 16.30
CA LEU A 230 9.97 -7.94 16.34
C LEU A 230 9.06 -6.89 15.67
N PRO A 231 8.50 -7.11 14.45
CA PRO A 231 7.56 -6.15 13.85
C PRO A 231 6.36 -5.83 14.75
N HIS A 232 5.88 -6.82 15.51
CA HIS A 232 4.72 -6.66 16.39
C HIS A 232 5.07 -5.84 17.63
N ALA A 233 6.27 -6.07 18.18
CA ALA A 233 6.78 -5.27 19.30
C ALA A 233 7.02 -3.80 18.91
N LEU A 234 7.62 -3.57 17.73
CA LEU A 234 7.84 -2.22 17.22
C LEU A 234 6.52 -1.49 16.93
N LEU A 235 5.54 -2.19 16.34
CA LEU A 235 4.20 -1.62 16.12
C LEU A 235 3.54 -1.25 17.45
N ALA A 236 3.55 -2.13 18.46
CA ALA A 236 2.96 -1.87 19.76
C ALA A 236 3.61 -0.67 20.45
N SER A 237 4.96 -0.61 20.42
CA SER A 237 5.72 0.50 20.99
C SER A 237 5.42 1.85 20.30
N SER A 238 5.00 1.85 19.05
CA SER A 238 4.71 3.05 18.25
C SER A 238 3.23 3.30 17.98
N SER A 239 2.32 2.56 18.63
CA SER A 239 0.87 2.73 18.49
C SER A 239 0.37 3.91 19.30
N PHE A 240 0.66 5.13 18.81
CA PHE A 240 0.23 6.37 19.48
C PHE A 240 -1.30 6.44 19.57
N PRO A 241 -1.87 6.65 20.78
CA PRO A 241 -3.31 6.70 20.99
C PRO A 241 -4.00 7.69 20.05
N THR A 242 -5.20 7.34 19.57
CA THR A 242 -6.03 8.07 18.60
C THR A 242 -5.53 8.02 17.15
N LEU A 243 -4.22 7.98 16.90
CA LEU A 243 -3.67 7.82 15.55
C LEU A 243 -3.69 6.34 15.11
N PHE A 244 -3.22 5.44 15.97
CA PHE A 244 -3.16 4.01 15.69
C PHE A 244 -3.98 3.20 16.68
N SER A 245 -4.56 2.10 16.19
CA SER A 245 -5.28 1.14 17.04
C SER A 245 -4.32 0.47 18.02
N PRO A 246 -4.75 0.21 19.26
CA PRO A 246 -3.99 -0.60 20.20
C PRO A 246 -3.65 -1.97 19.65
N VAL A 247 -2.52 -2.51 20.07
CA VAL A 247 -1.98 -3.80 19.62
C VAL A 247 -2.08 -4.83 20.75
N GLU A 248 -2.68 -5.99 20.46
CA GLU A 248 -2.76 -7.07 21.46
C GLU A 248 -1.53 -7.96 21.37
N ILE A 249 -0.78 -8.06 22.49
CA ILE A 249 0.36 -8.98 22.67
C ILE A 249 0.21 -9.70 24.01
N ASP A 250 0.22 -11.04 23.96
CA ASP A 250 0.14 -11.91 25.14
C ASP A 250 -1.06 -11.57 26.06
N GLY A 251 -2.21 -11.25 25.46
CA GLY A 251 -3.45 -10.91 26.16
C GLY A 251 -3.50 -9.50 26.76
N LYS A 252 -2.49 -8.67 26.53
CA LYS A 252 -2.45 -7.25 26.94
C LYS A 252 -2.76 -6.34 25.78
N LEU A 253 -3.54 -5.30 26.02
CA LEU A 253 -3.86 -4.28 25.02
C LEU A 253 -2.86 -3.12 25.12
N LEU A 254 -1.93 -3.06 24.17
CA LEU A 254 -0.77 -2.18 24.21
C LEU A 254 -0.92 -0.95 23.31
N VAL A 255 -0.46 0.16 23.81
CA VAL A 255 -0.28 1.44 23.08
C VAL A 255 1.16 1.91 23.21
N ASP A 256 1.47 3.06 22.61
CA ASP A 256 2.79 3.69 22.60
C ASP A 256 3.38 3.73 24.02
N GLY A 257 4.64 3.29 24.12
CA GLY A 257 5.36 3.28 25.40
C GLY A 257 5.64 4.68 25.95
N GLY A 258 5.63 5.68 25.06
CA GLY A 258 5.82 7.08 25.45
C GLY A 258 4.76 7.62 26.40
N VAL A 259 3.64 6.94 26.55
CA VAL A 259 2.62 7.33 27.55
C VAL A 259 3.15 7.20 28.99
N ILE A 260 3.97 6.20 29.29
CA ILE A 260 4.48 5.92 30.66
C ILE A 260 6.02 6.02 30.72
N ASN A 261 6.75 5.34 29.84
CA ASN A 261 8.22 5.32 29.86
C ASN A 261 8.78 5.63 28.48
N ASN A 262 9.04 6.91 28.22
CA ASN A 262 9.59 7.36 26.95
C ASN A 262 11.13 7.33 26.90
N TYR A 263 11.79 7.15 28.03
CA TYR A 263 13.26 7.13 28.13
C TYR A 263 13.72 5.95 29.01
N PRO A 264 13.88 4.73 28.42
CA PRO A 264 14.08 3.48 29.14
C PRO A 264 15.54 3.27 29.58
N ILE A 265 16.10 4.22 30.37
CA ILE A 265 17.49 4.17 30.86
C ILE A 265 17.73 2.98 31.81
N ASP A 266 16.77 2.71 32.69
CA ASP A 266 16.90 1.65 33.70
C ASP A 266 16.88 0.27 33.06
N GLU A 267 16.08 0.09 32.02
CA GLU A 267 15.96 -1.15 31.27
C GLU A 267 17.25 -1.42 30.48
N VAL A 268 17.88 -0.40 29.88
CA VAL A 268 19.13 -0.52 29.17
C VAL A 268 20.30 -0.79 30.14
N LYS A 269 20.32 -0.16 31.30
CA LYS A 269 21.31 -0.46 32.37
C LYS A 269 21.20 -1.91 32.85
N LYS A 270 19.97 -2.43 32.99
CA LYS A 270 19.73 -3.84 33.36
C LYS A 270 20.21 -4.84 32.29
N LEU A 271 20.33 -4.44 31.02
CA LEU A 271 20.97 -5.27 29.98
C LEU A 271 22.48 -5.40 30.17
N GLY A 272 23.10 -4.55 31.00
CA GLY A 272 24.54 -4.56 31.30
C GLY A 272 25.31 -3.43 30.64
N ALA A 273 24.68 -2.29 30.36
CA ALA A 273 25.35 -1.09 29.88
C ALA A 273 26.07 -0.37 31.05
N ASP A 274 27.39 -0.11 30.86
CA ASP A 274 28.22 0.64 31.79
C ASP A 274 28.16 2.16 31.52
N ILE A 275 27.93 2.54 30.27
CA ILE A 275 27.85 3.93 29.80
C ILE A 275 26.54 4.07 29.00
N ILE A 276 25.81 5.14 29.27
CA ILE A 276 24.58 5.48 28.56
C ILE A 276 24.78 6.70 27.68
N ILE A 277 24.53 6.52 26.38
CA ILE A 277 24.31 7.61 25.44
C ILE A 277 22.79 7.74 25.28
N GLY A 278 22.23 8.87 25.66
CA GLY A 278 20.79 9.11 25.62
C GLY A 278 20.44 10.19 24.62
N VAL A 279 19.47 9.90 23.73
CA VAL A 279 18.98 10.86 22.74
C VAL A 279 17.53 11.19 23.05
N ASP A 280 17.30 12.46 23.32
CA ASP A 280 15.98 12.98 23.71
C ASP A 280 15.41 13.93 22.66
N VAL A 281 14.33 13.51 22.01
CA VAL A 281 13.57 14.31 21.02
C VAL A 281 12.19 14.74 21.55
N GLN A 282 11.97 14.63 22.85
CA GLN A 282 10.73 15.03 23.50
C GLN A 282 10.59 16.56 23.50
N ASP A 283 9.34 17.01 23.51
CA ASP A 283 9.00 18.40 23.79
C ASP A 283 8.97 18.67 25.29
N ASP A 284 9.34 19.88 25.63
CA ASP A 284 8.94 20.47 26.90
C ASP A 284 7.45 20.81 26.88
N LEU A 285 6.86 21.12 28.03
CA LEU A 285 5.47 21.56 28.11
C LEU A 285 5.27 22.80 27.26
N LYS A 286 4.26 22.77 26.42
CA LYS A 286 3.90 23.89 25.52
C LYS A 286 3.10 24.93 26.26
N ASP A 287 3.26 26.17 25.89
CA ASP A 287 2.51 27.29 26.41
C ASP A 287 1.06 27.31 25.90
N ARG A 288 0.23 28.16 26.55
CA ARG A 288 -1.19 28.34 26.22
C ARG A 288 -1.44 28.67 24.74
N ASN A 289 -0.53 29.43 24.13
CA ASN A 289 -0.70 29.86 22.71
C ASN A 289 -0.52 28.73 21.73
N SER A 290 0.27 27.75 22.09
CA SER A 290 0.54 26.55 21.31
C SER A 290 -0.54 25.46 21.45
N LEU A 291 -1.37 25.52 22.51
CA LEU A 291 -2.40 24.53 22.87
C LEU A 291 -3.80 24.87 22.33
N LYS A 292 -3.88 25.38 21.07
CA LYS A 292 -5.15 25.77 20.44
C LYS A 292 -5.89 24.62 19.75
N GLU A 293 -5.24 23.48 19.55
CA GLU A 293 -5.79 22.33 18.84
C GLU A 293 -5.97 21.14 19.80
N ALA A 294 -7.09 20.41 19.67
CA ALA A 294 -7.39 19.26 20.53
C ALA A 294 -6.28 18.19 20.48
N THR A 295 -5.69 17.96 19.32
CA THR A 295 -4.58 17.02 19.13
C THR A 295 -3.34 17.43 19.94
N ARG A 296 -3.02 18.71 20.00
CA ARG A 296 -1.89 19.22 20.79
C ARG A 296 -2.15 19.12 22.29
N ILE A 297 -3.38 19.34 22.72
CA ILE A 297 -3.78 19.15 24.13
C ILE A 297 -3.64 17.67 24.51
N LEU A 298 -4.09 16.74 23.68
CA LEU A 298 -3.96 15.31 23.94
C LEU A 298 -2.49 14.87 24.02
N VAL A 299 -1.65 15.35 23.12
CA VAL A 299 -0.19 15.12 23.16
C VAL A 299 0.41 15.69 24.45
N GLN A 300 0.03 16.90 24.84
CA GLN A 300 0.47 17.51 26.11
C GLN A 300 0.10 16.67 27.33
N ILE A 301 -1.14 16.20 27.40
CA ILE A 301 -1.62 15.33 28.50
C ILE A 301 -0.82 14.02 28.55
N SER A 302 -0.57 13.42 27.39
CA SER A 302 0.26 12.21 27.31
C SER A 302 1.70 12.45 27.76
N ASN A 303 2.20 13.68 27.62
CA ASN A 303 3.57 14.04 27.98
C ASN A 303 3.75 14.35 29.47
N PHE A 304 2.69 14.58 30.24
CA PHE A 304 2.83 14.97 31.67
C PHE A 304 3.63 13.96 32.50
N GLN A 305 3.37 12.66 32.34
CA GLN A 305 4.10 11.63 33.06
C GLN A 305 5.54 11.44 32.59
N MET A 306 5.79 11.66 31.28
CA MET A 306 7.11 11.53 30.72
C MET A 306 8.07 12.61 31.19
N ILE A 307 7.57 13.83 31.36
CA ILE A 307 8.37 14.98 31.81
C ILE A 307 8.69 14.85 33.33
N ASN A 308 7.74 14.32 34.09
CA ASN A 308 7.96 14.04 35.52
C ASN A 308 9.04 12.93 35.65
N GLY A 309 10.16 13.27 36.31
CA GLY A 309 11.28 12.35 36.50
C GLY A 309 12.33 12.33 35.39
N MET A 310 12.15 13.10 34.29
CA MET A 310 13.15 13.17 33.23
C MET A 310 14.48 13.80 33.71
N ASP A 311 14.42 14.82 34.60
CA ASP A 311 15.61 15.45 35.15
C ASP A 311 16.52 14.47 35.89
N GLU A 312 15.95 13.50 36.60
CA GLU A 312 16.74 12.45 37.27
C GLU A 312 17.34 11.46 36.26
N LYS A 313 16.60 11.13 35.19
CA LYS A 313 17.09 10.27 34.13
C LYS A 313 18.24 10.94 33.36
N ILE A 314 18.14 12.25 33.09
CA ILE A 314 19.22 13.05 32.46
C ILE A 314 20.48 13.02 33.33
N LYS A 315 20.39 13.24 34.62
CA LYS A 315 21.55 13.19 35.55
C LYS A 315 22.25 11.84 35.56
N ARG A 316 21.54 10.74 35.24
CA ARG A 316 22.10 9.39 35.18
C ARG A 316 22.54 8.96 33.78
N THR A 317 22.46 9.87 32.81
CA THR A 317 22.92 9.67 31.42
C THR A 317 24.32 10.21 31.28
N ASP A 318 25.26 9.39 30.82
CA ASP A 318 26.68 9.79 30.74
C ASP A 318 26.92 10.77 29.59
N ILE A 319 26.28 10.58 28.43
CA ILE A 319 26.28 11.53 27.32
C ILE A 319 24.82 11.76 26.89
N TYR A 320 24.32 12.97 27.17
CA TYR A 320 22.97 13.38 26.83
C TYR A 320 22.96 14.24 25.56
N ILE A 321 22.14 13.85 24.59
CA ILE A 321 22.02 14.52 23.29
C ILE A 321 20.59 15.01 23.14
N LYS A 322 20.38 16.33 23.05
CA LYS A 322 19.07 16.98 22.86
C LYS A 322 19.05 17.72 21.53
N PRO A 323 18.58 17.10 20.42
CA PRO A 323 18.40 17.79 19.15
C PRO A 323 17.37 18.93 19.28
N ASP A 324 17.65 20.06 18.62
CA ASP A 324 16.72 21.20 18.56
C ASP A 324 15.60 20.93 17.54
N VAL A 325 14.57 20.20 18.00
CA VAL A 325 13.42 19.77 17.20
C VAL A 325 12.08 20.30 17.71
N GLN A 326 12.08 21.27 18.60
CA GLN A 326 10.86 21.81 19.22
C GLN A 326 9.90 22.49 18.24
N ASN A 327 10.43 23.03 17.12
CA ASN A 327 9.64 23.70 16.10
C ASN A 327 8.91 22.73 15.16
N TYR A 328 9.17 21.42 15.27
CA TYR A 328 8.51 20.39 14.48
C TYR A 328 7.38 19.72 15.28
N SER A 329 6.34 19.32 14.58
CA SER A 329 5.25 18.51 15.15
C SER A 329 5.60 17.01 15.08
N VAL A 330 4.94 16.20 15.90
CA VAL A 330 5.05 14.72 15.86
C VAL A 330 4.63 14.11 14.53
N ILE A 331 3.95 14.88 13.67
CA ILE A 331 3.50 14.48 12.32
C ILE A 331 4.24 15.22 11.19
N SER A 332 5.29 15.99 11.46
CA SER A 332 6.07 16.74 10.45
C SER A 332 7.03 15.82 9.66
N PHE A 333 6.51 14.73 9.10
CA PHE A 333 7.31 13.77 8.34
C PHE A 333 7.86 14.33 7.02
N ASP A 334 7.23 15.36 6.48
CA ASP A 334 7.69 16.11 5.30
C ASP A 334 9.00 16.85 5.55
N LYS A 335 9.35 17.11 6.81
CA LYS A 335 10.58 17.78 7.26
C LYS A 335 11.71 16.81 7.63
N GLY A 336 11.60 15.55 7.25
CA GLY A 336 12.50 14.49 7.71
C GLY A 336 13.98 14.80 7.52
N LYS A 337 14.40 15.36 6.37
CA LYS A 337 15.79 15.74 6.12
C LYS A 337 16.32 16.85 7.05
N GLU A 338 15.47 17.83 7.34
CA GLU A 338 15.80 18.92 8.26
C GLU A 338 15.98 18.38 9.68
N ILE A 339 15.08 17.49 10.11
CA ILE A 339 15.14 16.87 11.43
C ILE A 339 16.36 15.96 11.61
N ILE A 340 16.72 15.17 10.59
CA ILE A 340 17.96 14.35 10.59
C ILE A 340 19.17 15.25 10.79
N LYS A 341 19.24 16.37 10.09
CA LYS A 341 20.34 17.35 10.23
C LYS A 341 20.43 17.92 11.64
N LYS A 342 19.30 18.19 12.31
CA LYS A 342 19.27 18.62 13.73
C LYS A 342 19.88 17.57 14.66
N GLY A 343 19.66 16.27 14.35
CA GLY A 343 20.31 15.19 15.08
C GLY A 343 21.84 15.18 14.91
N GLU A 344 22.32 15.39 13.67
CA GLU A 344 23.74 15.51 13.38
C GLU A 344 24.36 16.70 14.14
N GLU A 345 23.77 17.90 14.02
CA GLU A 345 24.22 19.14 14.67
C GLU A 345 24.34 18.95 16.20
N ALA A 346 23.34 18.41 16.87
CA ALA A 346 23.34 18.18 18.31
C ALA A 346 24.43 17.18 18.75
N THR A 347 24.72 16.18 17.94
CA THR A 347 25.70 15.16 18.27
C THR A 347 27.14 15.69 18.11
N PHE A 348 27.37 16.59 17.14
CA PHE A 348 28.66 17.22 16.99
C PHE A 348 29.05 18.09 18.20
N VAL A 349 28.07 18.61 18.96
CA VAL A 349 28.37 19.37 20.20
C VAL A 349 29.11 18.50 21.22
N VAL A 350 28.75 17.21 21.31
CA VAL A 350 29.36 16.25 22.27
C VAL A 350 30.39 15.34 21.61
N TYR A 351 30.86 15.67 20.41
CA TYR A 351 31.75 14.81 19.61
C TYR A 351 33.08 14.49 20.31
N GLU A 352 33.68 15.45 21.00
CA GLU A 352 34.92 15.24 21.74
C GLU A 352 34.71 14.31 22.96
N ASP A 353 33.58 14.35 23.61
CA ASP A 353 33.28 13.42 24.69
C ASP A 353 33.04 12.01 24.15
N LEU A 354 32.38 11.88 22.99
CA LEU A 354 32.25 10.59 22.29
C LEU A 354 33.61 10.00 21.96
N LYS A 355 34.57 10.79 21.46
CA LYS A 355 35.93 10.31 21.17
C LYS A 355 36.64 9.73 22.37
N LYS A 356 36.40 10.24 23.59
CA LYS A 356 36.99 9.72 24.83
C LYS A 356 36.54 8.27 25.12
N LEU A 357 35.43 7.85 24.57
CA LEU A 357 34.89 6.48 24.73
C LEU A 357 35.57 5.47 23.80
N ILE A 358 36.37 5.91 22.82
CA ILE A 358 37.03 5.05 21.84
C ILE A 358 38.27 4.41 22.45
N VAL A 359 38.26 3.09 22.61
CA VAL A 359 39.43 2.32 23.01
C VAL A 359 40.30 2.06 21.78
N LYS A 360 41.59 2.48 21.80
CA LYS A 360 42.55 2.44 20.67
C LYS A 360 42.70 1.12 19.92
N ASN A 361 42.22 0.00 20.45
CA ASN A 361 42.41 -1.33 19.86
C ASN A 361 41.13 -1.99 19.33
N ASN A 362 39.97 -1.34 19.35
CA ASN A 362 38.72 -1.91 18.86
C ASN A 362 38.35 -1.26 17.53
N LYS A 363 38.73 -1.89 16.40
CA LYS A 363 38.21 -1.48 15.09
C LYS A 363 36.71 -1.67 15.04
N TYR A 364 35.97 -0.55 15.04
CA TYR A 364 34.55 -0.55 14.70
C TYR A 364 34.38 -1.17 13.31
N VAL A 365 33.71 -2.30 13.24
CA VAL A 365 33.31 -2.89 11.97
C VAL A 365 31.96 -2.27 11.63
N LYS A 366 31.94 -1.40 10.63
CA LYS A 366 30.72 -0.77 10.15
C LYS A 366 29.74 -1.85 9.73
N GLN A 367 28.59 -1.91 10.44
CA GLN A 367 27.52 -2.80 10.09
C GLN A 367 26.95 -2.39 8.73
N SER A 368 26.69 -3.34 7.88
CA SER A 368 25.97 -3.12 6.62
C SER A 368 25.28 -4.41 6.24
N LEU A 369 23.97 -4.37 6.23
CA LEU A 369 23.21 -5.48 5.66
C LEU A 369 23.53 -5.61 4.17
N LYS A 370 24.19 -6.70 3.80
CA LYS A 370 24.32 -7.10 2.41
C LYS A 370 22.92 -7.44 1.90
N CYS A 371 22.61 -6.94 0.70
CA CYS A 371 21.35 -7.06 -0.03
C CYS A 371 20.33 -8.08 0.55
N ILE A 372 19.23 -7.60 1.09
CA ILE A 372 18.17 -8.45 1.64
C ILE A 372 17.55 -9.22 0.48
N LYS A 373 17.60 -10.55 0.52
CA LYS A 373 16.77 -11.37 -0.39
C LYS A 373 15.31 -11.10 -0.05
N ASP A 374 14.63 -10.33 -0.89
CA ASP A 374 13.22 -9.93 -0.71
C ASP A 374 12.25 -11.10 -1.00
N SER A 375 12.63 -12.33 -0.63
CA SER A 375 11.80 -13.51 -0.88
C SER A 375 11.89 -14.53 0.23
N VAL A 376 10.75 -15.16 0.51
CA VAL A 376 10.57 -16.27 1.46
C VAL A 376 9.95 -17.47 0.76
N TYR A 377 10.32 -18.66 1.16
CA TYR A 377 9.67 -19.89 0.71
C TYR A 377 8.67 -20.32 1.78
N ILE A 378 7.37 -20.11 1.49
CA ILE A 378 6.28 -20.46 2.40
C ILE A 378 5.84 -21.89 2.10
N ASP A 379 6.17 -22.84 2.97
CA ASP A 379 5.74 -24.22 2.82
C ASP A 379 4.35 -24.45 3.40
N ARG A 380 4.01 -23.79 4.49
CA ARG A 380 2.73 -23.89 5.17
C ARG A 380 2.11 -22.52 5.43
N ILE A 381 0.79 -22.45 5.32
CA ILE A 381 -0.01 -21.29 5.73
C ILE A 381 -0.98 -21.77 6.80
N GLU A 382 -0.81 -21.31 8.02
CA GLU A 382 -1.74 -21.57 9.12
C GLU A 382 -2.70 -20.39 9.28
N ILE A 383 -3.96 -20.69 9.49
CA ILE A 383 -5.02 -19.69 9.67
C ILE A 383 -5.82 -20.15 10.89
N ASN A 384 -6.05 -19.25 11.84
CA ASN A 384 -6.91 -19.52 12.99
C ASN A 384 -8.33 -19.89 12.56
N ALA A 385 -9.09 -20.55 13.42
CA ALA A 385 -10.48 -20.92 13.15
C ALA A 385 -11.34 -19.68 12.89
N LEU A 386 -12.04 -19.66 11.76
CA LEU A 386 -12.94 -18.60 11.33
C LEU A 386 -14.39 -19.11 11.38
N LYS A 387 -15.32 -18.22 11.76
CA LYS A 387 -16.73 -18.56 11.88
C LYS A 387 -17.48 -18.46 10.53
N ASN A 388 -17.19 -17.41 9.76
CA ASN A 388 -17.95 -17.08 8.55
C ASN A 388 -17.18 -17.31 7.26
N TYR A 389 -15.85 -17.31 7.29
CA TYR A 389 -15.02 -17.43 6.10
C TYR A 389 -14.26 -18.75 6.08
N THR A 390 -14.05 -19.31 4.90
CA THR A 390 -13.33 -20.56 4.72
C THR A 390 -11.83 -20.29 4.54
N ARG A 391 -11.00 -21.30 4.84
CA ARG A 391 -9.57 -21.29 4.52
C ARG A 391 -9.32 -20.99 3.03
N ALA A 392 -10.14 -21.58 2.14
CA ALA A 392 -10.04 -21.35 0.69
C ALA A 392 -10.26 -19.88 0.31
N TYR A 393 -11.20 -19.21 0.95
CA TYR A 393 -11.43 -17.77 0.78
C TYR A 393 -10.19 -16.96 1.12
N VAL A 394 -9.59 -17.20 2.30
CA VAL A 394 -8.40 -16.48 2.75
C VAL A 394 -7.21 -16.72 1.82
N ILE A 395 -6.90 -17.97 1.45
CA ILE A 395 -5.83 -18.31 0.51
C ILE A 395 -6.07 -17.67 -0.85
N GLY A 396 -7.32 -17.64 -1.28
CA GLY A 396 -7.71 -16.99 -2.51
C GLY A 396 -7.40 -15.48 -2.50
N GLN A 397 -7.74 -14.78 -1.42
CA GLN A 397 -7.42 -13.35 -1.27
C GLN A 397 -5.91 -13.10 -1.19
N LEU A 398 -5.15 -13.97 -0.53
CA LEU A 398 -3.68 -13.90 -0.48
C LEU A 398 -3.04 -13.97 -1.87
N GLY A 399 -3.63 -14.75 -2.79
CA GLY A 399 -3.16 -14.88 -4.17
C GLY A 399 -1.90 -15.71 -4.34
N PHE A 400 -1.52 -16.51 -3.34
CA PHE A 400 -0.47 -17.53 -3.41
C PHE A 400 -0.85 -18.75 -2.57
N LYS A 401 -0.25 -19.89 -2.89
CA LYS A 401 -0.52 -21.19 -2.25
C LYS A 401 0.65 -21.59 -1.35
N PRO A 402 0.47 -22.55 -0.42
CA PRO A 402 1.59 -23.25 0.22
C PRO A 402 2.57 -23.81 -0.82
N ASN A 403 3.80 -24.07 -0.40
CA ASN A 403 4.91 -24.55 -1.23
C ASN A 403 5.29 -23.59 -2.36
N THR A 404 5.21 -22.27 -2.12
CA THR A 404 5.61 -21.26 -3.09
C THR A 404 6.66 -20.31 -2.52
N LYS A 405 7.56 -19.87 -3.41
CA LYS A 405 8.49 -18.78 -3.12
C LYS A 405 7.80 -17.47 -3.49
N ILE A 406 7.67 -16.57 -2.51
CA ILE A 406 7.03 -15.26 -2.68
C ILE A 406 7.97 -14.13 -2.25
N GLY A 407 7.81 -12.95 -2.85
CA GLY A 407 8.41 -11.72 -2.36
C GLY A 407 7.52 -11.02 -1.33
N TYR A 408 8.10 -10.16 -0.49
CA TYR A 408 7.33 -9.36 0.48
C TYR A 408 6.27 -8.48 -0.19
N ASN A 409 6.53 -7.95 -1.39
CA ASN A 409 5.52 -7.20 -2.13
C ASN A 409 4.30 -8.05 -2.52
N GLN A 410 4.48 -9.36 -2.74
CA GLN A 410 3.36 -10.27 -3.02
C GLN A 410 2.59 -10.59 -1.74
N LEU A 411 3.29 -10.81 -0.61
CA LEU A 411 2.67 -10.97 0.71
C LEU A 411 1.85 -9.74 1.06
N GLU A 412 2.43 -8.55 0.97
CA GLU A 412 1.78 -7.28 1.22
C GLU A 412 0.51 -7.09 0.36
N LYS A 413 0.58 -7.39 -0.94
CA LYS A 413 -0.61 -7.36 -1.82
C LYS A 413 -1.71 -8.29 -1.34
N GLY A 414 -1.37 -9.51 -0.90
CA GLY A 414 -2.34 -10.45 -0.35
C GLY A 414 -2.97 -9.97 0.95
N ILE A 415 -2.17 -9.46 1.86
CA ILE A 415 -2.64 -8.86 3.13
C ILE A 415 -3.52 -7.63 2.86
N ASN A 416 -3.12 -6.76 1.92
CA ASN A 416 -3.91 -5.59 1.54
C ASN A 416 -5.26 -5.97 0.91
N LYS A 417 -5.36 -7.07 0.16
CA LYS A 417 -6.65 -7.59 -0.34
C LYS A 417 -7.56 -8.06 0.80
N LEU A 418 -7.01 -8.79 1.77
CA LEU A 418 -7.77 -9.18 2.96
C LEU A 418 -8.27 -7.95 3.73
N ASN A 419 -7.44 -6.92 3.88
CA ASN A 419 -7.83 -5.68 4.56
C ASN A 419 -8.91 -4.91 3.77
N ALA A 420 -8.73 -4.79 2.45
CA ALA A 420 -9.66 -4.10 1.56
C ALA A 420 -11.07 -4.69 1.61
N SER A 421 -11.19 -6.01 1.78
CA SER A 421 -12.49 -6.67 1.91
C SER A 421 -13.34 -6.14 3.08
N GLY A 422 -12.69 -5.53 4.10
CA GLY A 422 -13.36 -5.06 5.33
C GLY A 422 -14.04 -6.17 6.14
N ASN A 423 -13.72 -7.42 5.84
CA ASN A 423 -14.30 -8.60 6.49
C ASN A 423 -13.60 -8.95 7.80
N PHE A 424 -12.39 -8.40 7.99
CA PHE A 424 -11.57 -8.60 9.18
C PHE A 424 -11.31 -7.25 9.87
N SER A 425 -11.53 -7.21 11.17
CA SER A 425 -11.18 -6.05 12.01
C SER A 425 -9.68 -5.99 12.27
N THR A 426 -9.05 -7.18 12.45
CA THR A 426 -7.62 -7.32 12.71
C THR A 426 -7.03 -8.37 11.80
N ILE A 427 -5.85 -8.08 11.26
CA ILE A 427 -5.06 -8.98 10.43
C ILE A 427 -3.65 -8.97 10.99
N ASN A 428 -3.30 -9.99 11.74
CA ASN A 428 -1.94 -10.19 12.25
C ASN A 428 -1.32 -11.39 11.55
N PHE A 429 -0.06 -11.27 11.13
CA PHE A 429 0.68 -12.40 10.59
C PHE A 429 2.08 -12.49 11.19
N LYS A 430 2.59 -13.71 11.25
CA LYS A 430 3.97 -14.00 11.70
C LYS A 430 4.60 -14.96 10.71
N ILE A 431 5.89 -14.79 10.43
CA ILE A 431 6.66 -15.74 9.66
C ILE A 431 7.54 -16.50 10.66
N ASN A 432 7.26 -17.78 10.81
CA ASN A 432 8.00 -18.68 11.68
C ASN A 432 8.91 -19.59 10.85
N LYS A 433 10.02 -20.03 11.42
CA LYS A 433 10.89 -21.00 10.79
C LYS A 433 10.32 -22.41 11.01
N SER A 434 10.21 -23.20 9.95
CA SER A 434 9.88 -24.61 9.98
C SER A 434 11.01 -25.37 9.28
N ASN A 435 11.91 -25.97 10.04
CA ASN A 435 13.10 -26.67 9.55
C ASN A 435 13.93 -25.83 8.53
N THR A 436 13.79 -26.09 7.25
CA THR A 436 14.50 -25.40 6.15
C THR A 436 13.70 -24.31 5.44
N SER A 437 12.43 -24.14 5.80
CA SER A 437 11.44 -23.28 5.14
C SER A 437 10.79 -22.30 6.12
N ASP A 438 9.87 -21.50 5.63
CA ASP A 438 9.11 -20.55 6.43
C ASP A 438 7.62 -20.94 6.46
N GLU A 439 7.00 -20.76 7.61
CA GLU A 439 5.57 -20.93 7.83
C GLU A 439 4.91 -19.59 8.05
N LEU A 440 3.85 -19.30 7.30
CA LEU A 440 3.04 -18.10 7.47
C LEU A 440 1.86 -18.38 8.39
N ASN A 441 1.87 -17.82 9.59
CA ASN A 441 0.77 -17.88 10.53
C ASN A 441 -0.06 -16.60 10.47
N LEU A 442 -1.35 -16.76 10.14
CA LEU A 442 -2.32 -15.68 10.06
C LEU A 442 -3.30 -15.78 11.23
N ASN A 443 -3.38 -14.72 12.03
CA ASN A 443 -4.41 -14.56 13.04
C ASN A 443 -5.38 -13.46 12.59
N LEU A 444 -6.59 -13.88 12.18
CA LEU A 444 -7.61 -13.04 11.59
C LEU A 444 -8.79 -12.92 12.56
N ILE A 445 -9.16 -11.70 12.92
CA ILE A 445 -10.37 -11.43 13.72
C ILE A 445 -11.44 -10.90 12.78
N GLU A 446 -12.55 -11.63 12.67
CA GLU A 446 -13.67 -11.23 11.81
C GLU A 446 -14.34 -9.95 12.31
N SER A 447 -14.70 -9.07 11.38
CA SER A 447 -15.41 -7.82 11.69
C SER A 447 -16.80 -8.11 12.26
N LYS A 448 -17.08 -7.47 13.40
CA LYS A 448 -18.41 -7.50 14.04
C LYS A 448 -19.39 -6.55 13.34
N ASN A 449 -18.88 -5.50 12.68
CA ASN A 449 -19.70 -4.51 11.98
C ASN A 449 -20.25 -5.11 10.69
N LYS A 450 -21.55 -5.13 10.56
CA LYS A 450 -22.26 -5.63 9.39
C LYS A 450 -22.92 -4.53 8.57
N THR A 451 -23.31 -3.45 9.22
CA THR A 451 -24.05 -2.34 8.62
C THR A 451 -23.18 -1.10 8.59
N PHE A 452 -23.22 -0.38 7.49
CA PHE A 452 -22.50 0.87 7.28
C PHE A 452 -23.42 1.92 6.67
N LEU A 453 -23.37 3.13 7.21
CA LEU A 453 -23.90 4.35 6.60
C LEU A 453 -22.77 5.08 5.92
N LYS A 454 -22.97 5.46 4.65
CA LYS A 454 -21.97 6.16 3.87
C LYS A 454 -22.58 7.40 3.23
N PHE A 455 -21.77 8.44 3.08
CA PHE A 455 -22.22 9.72 2.57
C PHE A 455 -21.24 10.27 1.54
N SER A 456 -21.79 11.00 0.58
CA SER A 456 -21.01 11.79 -0.37
C SER A 456 -21.78 13.01 -0.83
N LEU A 457 -21.06 13.97 -1.40
CA LEU A 457 -21.60 15.17 -2.02
C LEU A 457 -21.12 15.23 -3.46
N HIS A 458 -21.93 15.84 -4.32
CA HIS A 458 -21.61 15.91 -5.73
C HIS A 458 -22.30 17.11 -6.39
N TYR A 459 -21.58 17.71 -7.32
CA TYR A 459 -22.11 18.67 -8.28
C TYR A 459 -21.46 18.44 -9.64
N ASP A 460 -22.27 18.31 -10.67
CA ASP A 460 -21.81 18.30 -12.06
C ASP A 460 -22.80 18.99 -13.02
N GLY A 461 -22.37 19.14 -14.27
CA GLY A 461 -23.15 19.82 -15.28
C GLY A 461 -24.43 19.10 -15.70
N LEU A 462 -24.50 17.76 -15.59
CA LEU A 462 -25.64 16.95 -16.03
C LEU A 462 -26.68 16.77 -14.91
N TYR A 463 -26.23 16.23 -13.76
CA TYR A 463 -27.11 15.85 -12.65
C TYR A 463 -27.32 16.94 -11.61
N LYS A 464 -26.57 18.07 -11.74
CA LYS A 464 -26.57 19.18 -10.78
C LYS A 464 -26.10 18.77 -9.39
N SER A 465 -26.67 19.39 -8.34
CA SER A 465 -26.32 19.10 -6.95
C SER A 465 -27.01 17.87 -6.42
N ALA A 466 -26.25 17.06 -5.68
CA ALA A 466 -26.83 15.91 -5.00
C ALA A 466 -26.03 15.51 -3.73
N VAL A 467 -26.78 14.96 -2.77
CA VAL A 467 -26.27 14.25 -1.60
C VAL A 467 -26.52 12.77 -1.82
N LEU A 468 -25.49 11.95 -1.73
CA LEU A 468 -25.59 10.51 -1.74
C LEU A 468 -25.59 10.00 -0.30
N THR A 469 -26.61 9.23 0.04
CA THR A 469 -26.69 8.47 1.28
C THR A 469 -26.74 6.99 0.94
N ASN A 470 -25.89 6.19 1.54
CA ASN A 470 -25.83 4.75 1.31
C ASN A 470 -26.04 3.97 2.60
N LEU A 471 -26.83 2.92 2.51
CA LEU A 471 -26.94 1.87 3.52
C LEU A 471 -26.35 0.58 2.95
N THR A 472 -25.23 0.12 3.50
CA THR A 472 -24.63 -1.17 3.14
C THR A 472 -24.78 -2.15 4.27
N GLN A 473 -25.39 -3.29 4.00
CA GLN A 473 -25.54 -4.42 4.93
C GLN A 473 -24.75 -5.62 4.41
N LYS A 474 -23.78 -6.09 5.19
CA LYS A 474 -23.03 -7.33 4.94
C LYS A 474 -23.67 -8.49 5.70
N LYS A 475 -23.61 -9.70 5.13
CA LYS A 475 -24.15 -10.92 5.77
C LYS A 475 -25.64 -10.76 6.11
N SER A 476 -26.40 -10.33 5.09
CA SER A 476 -27.84 -10.08 5.20
C SER A 476 -28.62 -11.39 5.18
N LEU A 477 -28.54 -12.16 4.10
CA LEU A 477 -29.19 -13.46 3.90
C LEU A 477 -28.18 -14.62 3.96
N PHE A 478 -26.97 -14.42 3.40
CA PHE A 478 -25.91 -15.40 3.37
C PHE A 478 -24.65 -14.88 4.11
N LYS A 479 -23.68 -15.78 4.36
CA LYS A 479 -22.45 -15.43 5.10
C LYS A 479 -21.51 -14.47 4.34
N ASN A 480 -21.65 -14.41 3.03
CA ASN A 480 -20.75 -13.70 2.10
C ASN A 480 -21.49 -12.76 1.14
N ASP A 481 -22.70 -12.35 1.49
CA ASP A 481 -23.44 -11.38 0.70
C ASP A 481 -23.25 -9.93 1.17
N VAL A 482 -23.55 -9.03 0.26
CA VAL A 482 -23.59 -7.58 0.49
C VAL A 482 -24.84 -7.02 -0.18
N LEU A 483 -25.68 -6.35 0.59
CA LEU A 483 -26.78 -5.53 0.11
C LEU A 483 -26.36 -4.06 0.26
N SER A 484 -26.44 -3.28 -0.81
CA SER A 484 -26.06 -1.87 -0.82
C SER A 484 -27.16 -1.05 -1.50
N LEU A 485 -27.71 -0.09 -0.80
CA LEU A 485 -28.72 0.83 -1.31
C LEU A 485 -28.16 2.26 -1.30
N ASP A 486 -27.99 2.84 -2.48
CA ASP A 486 -27.69 4.26 -2.68
C ASP A 486 -28.97 5.03 -2.91
N LEU A 487 -29.19 6.09 -2.15
CA LEU A 487 -30.19 7.11 -2.40
C LEU A 487 -29.48 8.43 -2.72
N ILE A 488 -29.75 8.96 -3.90
CA ILE A 488 -29.14 10.18 -4.41
C ILE A 488 -30.24 11.22 -4.48
N LEU A 489 -30.17 12.16 -3.52
CA LEU A 489 -31.18 13.20 -3.30
C LEU A 489 -30.60 14.56 -3.72
N GLY A 490 -31.32 15.30 -4.54
CA GLY A 490 -30.91 16.59 -5.07
C GLY A 490 -31.82 17.01 -6.22
N ASP A 491 -31.23 17.77 -7.16
CA ASP A 491 -31.98 18.28 -8.31
C ASP A 491 -32.57 17.17 -9.18
N ASN A 492 -31.89 16.02 -9.24
CA ASN A 492 -32.34 14.84 -9.99
C ASN A 492 -32.29 13.61 -9.09
N PHE A 493 -33.44 13.04 -8.80
CA PHE A 493 -33.54 11.84 -7.96
C PHE A 493 -32.97 10.62 -8.68
N ARG A 494 -32.13 9.85 -7.98
CA ARG A 494 -31.59 8.59 -8.47
C ARG A 494 -31.48 7.57 -7.34
N TYR A 495 -31.50 6.28 -7.65
CA TYR A 495 -31.12 5.26 -6.69
C TYR A 495 -30.37 4.11 -7.37
N ASN A 496 -29.55 3.39 -6.57
CA ASN A 496 -28.94 2.12 -6.94
C ASN A 496 -29.09 1.12 -5.79
N LEU A 497 -29.72 0.01 -6.06
CA LEU A 497 -29.77 -1.16 -5.18
C LEU A 497 -28.87 -2.23 -5.78
N ASP A 498 -27.88 -2.69 -5.02
CA ASP A 498 -26.93 -3.74 -5.41
C ASP A 498 -26.99 -4.86 -4.37
N TYR A 499 -27.38 -6.05 -4.77
CA TYR A 499 -27.27 -7.26 -3.99
C TYR A 499 -26.27 -8.19 -4.64
N TYR A 500 -25.24 -8.62 -3.88
CA TYR A 500 -24.12 -9.35 -4.42
C TYR A 500 -23.66 -10.44 -3.45
N ILE A 501 -23.52 -11.68 -3.96
CA ILE A 501 -22.97 -12.83 -3.22
C ILE A 501 -21.55 -13.04 -3.71
N ASP A 502 -20.55 -12.77 -2.85
CA ASP A 502 -19.12 -12.91 -3.16
C ASP A 502 -18.63 -14.32 -2.84
N ASN A 503 -18.46 -15.14 -3.85
CA ASN A 503 -17.88 -16.47 -3.74
C ASN A 503 -16.37 -16.48 -4.06
N GLY A 504 -15.72 -15.30 -4.10
CA GLY A 504 -14.29 -15.16 -4.38
C GLY A 504 -13.93 -15.55 -5.82
N PHE A 505 -13.17 -16.64 -6.00
CA PHE A 505 -12.77 -17.12 -7.33
C PHE A 505 -13.80 -18.00 -8.03
N TYR A 506 -14.89 -18.34 -7.36
CA TYR A 506 -16.00 -19.06 -7.94
C TYR A 506 -16.99 -18.09 -8.55
N PHE A 507 -18.04 -18.63 -9.19
CA PHE A 507 -19.11 -17.80 -9.71
C PHE A 507 -19.83 -17.07 -8.58
N SER A 508 -19.89 -15.77 -8.71
CA SER A 508 -20.61 -14.85 -7.83
C SER A 508 -21.89 -14.40 -8.53
N PHE A 509 -22.94 -14.21 -7.78
CA PHE A 509 -24.26 -13.84 -8.28
C PHE A 509 -24.61 -12.43 -7.82
N GLY A 510 -25.24 -11.68 -8.69
CA GLY A 510 -25.67 -10.34 -8.35
C GLY A 510 -27.02 -9.97 -8.95
N PHE A 511 -27.69 -9.07 -8.24
CA PHE A 511 -28.88 -8.38 -8.69
C PHE A 511 -28.67 -6.89 -8.52
N LYS A 512 -29.03 -6.11 -9.55
CA LYS A 512 -28.98 -4.64 -9.53
C LYS A 512 -30.33 -4.09 -9.93
N SER A 513 -30.77 -3.05 -9.21
CA SER A 513 -31.89 -2.23 -9.61
C SER A 513 -31.47 -0.78 -9.52
N ARG A 514 -31.66 -0.03 -10.56
CA ARG A 514 -31.33 1.39 -10.57
C ARG A 514 -32.40 2.23 -11.24
N TYR A 515 -32.53 3.45 -10.76
CA TYR A 515 -33.31 4.49 -11.38
C TYR A 515 -32.44 5.72 -11.58
N ASN A 516 -32.39 6.23 -12.81
CA ASN A 516 -31.73 7.47 -13.16
C ASN A 516 -32.74 8.44 -13.75
N GLN A 517 -32.56 9.72 -13.45
CA GLN A 517 -33.36 10.81 -14.00
C GLN A 517 -32.45 12.02 -14.20
N PHE A 518 -32.66 12.74 -15.28
CA PHE A 518 -32.13 14.10 -15.45
C PHE A 518 -33.06 14.92 -16.32
N ASN A 519 -33.02 16.25 -16.11
CA ASN A 519 -33.69 17.24 -16.91
C ASN A 519 -32.66 18.20 -17.51
N ARG A 520 -32.66 18.36 -18.82
CA ARG A 520 -31.67 19.17 -19.52
C ARG A 520 -32.25 19.86 -20.75
N ASN A 521 -31.88 21.14 -20.96
CA ASN A 521 -32.06 21.80 -22.24
C ASN A 521 -30.94 21.37 -23.18
N VAL A 522 -31.27 20.85 -24.33
CA VAL A 522 -30.36 20.50 -25.42
C VAL A 522 -30.60 21.41 -26.63
N ALA A 523 -29.53 21.75 -27.33
CA ALA A 523 -29.67 22.54 -28.56
C ALA A 523 -30.35 21.69 -29.66
N THR A 524 -31.07 22.31 -30.54
CA THR A 524 -31.83 21.68 -31.65
C THR A 524 -31.04 21.66 -32.95
N ASP A 525 -29.74 21.86 -32.92
CA ASP A 525 -28.82 21.93 -34.06
C ASP A 525 -28.21 20.54 -34.46
N PHE A 526 -28.76 19.45 -33.95
CA PHE A 526 -28.35 18.08 -34.36
C PHE A 526 -29.13 17.62 -35.64
N ASN A 527 -28.64 16.57 -36.30
CA ASN A 527 -29.03 16.13 -37.66
C ASN A 527 -30.54 16.11 -37.99
N ASP A 528 -31.43 15.90 -37.03
CA ASP A 528 -32.89 15.92 -37.22
C ASP A 528 -33.54 17.21 -36.69
N GLY A 529 -32.72 18.18 -36.28
CA GLY A 529 -33.18 19.41 -35.66
C GLY A 529 -33.59 20.53 -36.59
N GLU A 530 -33.42 20.39 -37.90
CA GLU A 530 -33.78 21.43 -38.92
C GLU A 530 -35.25 21.82 -38.80
N LEU A 531 -36.15 20.87 -38.55
CA LEU A 531 -37.57 21.16 -38.39
C LEU A 531 -37.86 22.05 -37.17
N PHE A 532 -37.17 21.82 -36.06
CA PHE A 532 -37.31 22.60 -34.83
C PHE A 532 -36.71 24.00 -35.02
N THR A 533 -35.59 24.13 -35.71
CA THR A 533 -34.96 25.40 -36.03
C THR A 533 -35.83 26.22 -36.96
N GLN A 534 -36.50 25.61 -37.96
CA GLN A 534 -37.47 26.25 -38.83
C GLN A 534 -38.70 26.75 -38.07
N LEU A 535 -39.08 26.07 -36.96
CA LEU A 535 -40.17 26.49 -36.06
C LEU A 535 -39.68 27.52 -35.03
N GLY A 536 -38.43 28.01 -35.09
CA GLY A 536 -37.88 28.95 -34.14
C GLY A 536 -37.53 28.37 -32.77
N ILE A 537 -37.48 27.06 -32.63
CA ILE A 537 -37.15 26.35 -31.38
C ILE A 537 -35.66 26.06 -31.39
N ASN A 538 -34.88 26.88 -30.70
CA ASN A 538 -33.42 26.73 -30.61
C ASN A 538 -32.96 25.79 -29.52
N THR A 539 -33.83 25.46 -28.53
CA THR A 539 -33.53 24.55 -27.44
C THR A 539 -34.74 23.69 -27.09
N LEU A 540 -34.52 22.44 -26.82
CA LEU A 540 -35.54 21.49 -26.41
C LEU A 540 -35.22 20.99 -24.97
N ASN A 541 -36.21 21.09 -24.08
CA ASN A 541 -36.07 20.51 -22.73
C ASN A 541 -36.32 19.02 -22.78
N ILE A 542 -35.35 18.24 -22.37
CA ILE A 542 -35.43 16.77 -22.32
C ILE A 542 -35.52 16.32 -20.86
N ASP A 543 -36.62 15.64 -20.56
CA ASP A 543 -36.84 14.89 -19.33
C ASP A 543 -36.54 13.41 -19.62
N PHE A 544 -35.37 12.94 -19.16
CA PHE A 544 -34.92 11.56 -19.34
C PHE A 544 -35.07 10.79 -18.04
N SER A 545 -35.63 9.57 -18.11
CA SER A 545 -35.61 8.62 -17.01
C SER A 545 -35.44 7.18 -17.50
N ASP A 546 -34.62 6.41 -16.79
CA ASP A 546 -34.48 4.97 -16.99
C ASP A 546 -34.60 4.19 -15.68
N PHE A 547 -35.35 3.13 -15.71
CA PHE A 547 -35.47 2.15 -14.63
C PHE A 547 -34.92 0.81 -15.13
N THR A 548 -33.82 0.34 -14.54
CA THR A 548 -33.08 -0.82 -15.02
C THR A 548 -32.94 -1.87 -13.93
N ASN A 549 -33.30 -3.12 -14.22
CA ASN A 549 -33.11 -4.29 -13.37
C ASN A 549 -32.21 -5.30 -14.06
N GLN A 550 -31.19 -5.79 -13.37
CA GLN A 550 -30.21 -6.74 -13.90
C GLN A 550 -30.02 -7.90 -12.94
N ALA A 551 -30.01 -9.12 -13.48
CA ALA A 551 -29.53 -10.31 -12.77
C ALA A 551 -28.33 -10.86 -13.53
N TYR A 552 -27.23 -11.14 -12.82
CA TYR A 552 -26.00 -11.52 -13.46
C TYR A 552 -25.18 -12.54 -12.66
N VAL A 553 -24.32 -13.23 -13.39
CA VAL A 553 -23.29 -14.13 -12.85
C VAL A 553 -21.93 -13.60 -13.30
N GLN A 554 -20.97 -13.57 -12.39
CA GLN A 554 -19.63 -13.10 -12.70
C GLN A 554 -18.56 -13.91 -11.98
N THR A 555 -17.34 -13.86 -12.49
CA THR A 555 -16.14 -14.44 -11.86
C THR A 555 -14.93 -13.58 -12.13
N ILE A 556 -13.89 -13.72 -11.27
CA ILE A 556 -12.61 -13.04 -11.46
C ILE A 556 -11.60 -14.03 -12.06
N PHE A 557 -11.33 -13.89 -13.35
CA PHE A 557 -10.38 -14.72 -14.06
C PHE A 557 -8.94 -14.24 -13.82
N LYS A 558 -8.04 -15.19 -13.51
CA LYS A 558 -6.61 -14.90 -13.20
C LYS A 558 -6.39 -13.77 -12.19
N GLN A 559 -7.34 -13.56 -11.27
CA GLN A 559 -7.30 -12.52 -10.23
C GLN A 559 -7.21 -11.07 -10.76
N LYS A 560 -7.48 -10.85 -12.05
CA LYS A 560 -7.30 -9.55 -12.72
C LYS A 560 -8.49 -9.14 -13.57
N PHE A 561 -9.12 -10.09 -14.24
CA PHE A 561 -10.21 -9.82 -15.17
C PHE A 561 -11.55 -10.19 -14.55
N LEU A 562 -12.47 -9.26 -14.55
CA LEU A 562 -13.86 -9.50 -14.17
C LEU A 562 -14.63 -9.86 -15.43
N VAL A 563 -15.16 -11.07 -15.47
CA VAL A 563 -16.00 -11.59 -16.58
C VAL A 563 -17.38 -11.85 -16.03
N GLY A 564 -18.41 -11.41 -16.72
CA GLY A 564 -19.78 -11.65 -16.31
C GLY A 564 -20.76 -11.65 -17.48
N ALA A 565 -21.93 -12.24 -17.24
CA ALA A 565 -23.05 -12.24 -18.16
C ALA A 565 -24.37 -12.19 -17.36
N GLY A 566 -25.41 -11.69 -17.98
CA GLY A 566 -26.69 -11.54 -17.30
C GLY A 566 -27.85 -11.16 -18.23
N VAL A 567 -28.96 -10.89 -17.60
CA VAL A 567 -30.19 -10.41 -18.24
C VAL A 567 -30.55 -9.03 -17.69
N GLU A 568 -31.10 -8.18 -18.52
CA GLU A 568 -31.54 -6.83 -18.16
C GLU A 568 -32.98 -6.61 -18.61
N LEU A 569 -33.77 -6.02 -17.70
CA LEU A 569 -35.06 -5.41 -17.99
C LEU A 569 -34.92 -3.92 -17.74
N LYS A 570 -35.29 -3.11 -18.75
CA LYS A 570 -35.14 -1.65 -18.71
C LYS A 570 -36.44 -0.99 -19.17
N HIS A 571 -36.94 -0.05 -18.40
CA HIS A 571 -37.98 0.89 -18.82
C HIS A 571 -37.31 2.22 -19.13
N LEU A 572 -37.49 2.73 -20.36
CA LEU A 572 -36.94 3.99 -20.82
C LEU A 572 -38.08 4.95 -21.13
N LYS A 573 -37.99 6.17 -20.54
CA LYS A 573 -39.00 7.23 -20.79
C LYS A 573 -38.29 8.54 -21.08
N ILE A 574 -38.65 9.18 -22.19
CA ILE A 574 -38.11 10.45 -22.64
C ILE A 574 -39.27 11.37 -23.04
N ASN A 575 -39.35 12.51 -22.37
CA ASN A 575 -40.41 13.50 -22.62
C ASN A 575 -39.78 14.88 -22.89
N SER A 576 -40.56 15.77 -23.51
CA SER A 576 -40.25 17.19 -23.57
C SER A 576 -41.44 18.04 -23.17
N LYS A 577 -41.19 19.12 -22.45
CA LYS A 577 -42.19 20.15 -22.07
C LYS A 577 -42.13 21.38 -22.98
N THR A 578 -41.19 21.45 -23.89
CA THR A 578 -40.99 22.63 -24.75
C THR A 578 -42.05 22.79 -25.84
N LEU A 579 -42.69 21.67 -26.23
CA LEU A 579 -43.62 21.63 -27.38
C LEU A 579 -45.10 21.92 -27.02
N GLY A 580 -45.39 22.57 -25.90
CA GLY A 580 -46.72 23.01 -25.49
C GLY A 580 -47.29 22.30 -24.26
N GLU A 581 -48.55 22.57 -23.89
CA GLU A 581 -49.22 22.04 -22.69
C GLU A 581 -49.35 20.50 -22.69
N VAL A 582 -49.32 19.88 -23.86
CA VAL A 582 -49.25 18.43 -24.00
C VAL A 582 -47.76 18.03 -24.05
N SER A 583 -47.22 17.47 -22.98
CA SER A 583 -45.86 16.92 -22.97
C SER A 583 -45.69 15.90 -24.10
N SER A 584 -44.85 16.19 -25.08
CA SER A 584 -44.51 15.24 -26.14
C SER A 584 -43.68 14.13 -25.57
N THR A 585 -44.19 12.92 -25.64
CA THR A 585 -43.45 11.70 -25.28
C THR A 585 -42.72 11.19 -26.52
N PHE A 586 -41.40 11.15 -26.44
CA PHE A 586 -40.53 10.64 -27.51
C PHE A 586 -40.30 9.14 -27.39
N GLU A 587 -40.25 8.64 -26.14
CA GLU A 587 -40.01 7.22 -25.85
C GLU A 587 -40.71 6.82 -24.53
N ASN A 588 -41.29 5.65 -24.50
CA ASN A 588 -41.92 5.08 -23.30
C ASN A 588 -42.03 3.55 -23.48
N SER A 589 -40.90 2.87 -23.52
CA SER A 589 -40.83 1.44 -23.80
C SER A 589 -40.11 0.65 -22.71
N ASP A 590 -40.55 -0.60 -22.58
CA ASP A 590 -39.83 -1.65 -21.86
C ASP A 590 -38.94 -2.41 -22.83
N TYR A 591 -37.70 -2.71 -22.40
CA TYR A 591 -36.71 -3.48 -23.16
C TYR A 591 -36.24 -4.68 -22.35
N ALA A 592 -36.12 -5.82 -22.99
CA ALA A 592 -35.44 -7.00 -22.43
C ALA A 592 -34.18 -7.32 -23.26
N SER A 593 -33.07 -7.48 -22.59
CA SER A 593 -31.79 -7.77 -23.20
C SER A 593 -30.97 -8.79 -22.42
N VAL A 594 -30.02 -9.41 -23.12
CA VAL A 594 -28.95 -10.19 -22.51
C VAL A 594 -27.64 -9.40 -22.66
N PHE A 595 -26.77 -9.49 -21.67
CA PHE A 595 -25.50 -8.78 -21.72
C PHE A 595 -24.33 -9.63 -21.22
N GLY A 596 -23.14 -9.29 -21.66
CA GLY A 596 -21.88 -9.84 -21.18
C GLY A 596 -20.82 -8.74 -21.08
N TYR A 597 -19.86 -8.90 -20.18
CA TYR A 597 -18.77 -7.94 -20.01
C TYR A 597 -17.46 -8.59 -19.63
N LEU A 598 -16.38 -7.92 -20.02
CA LEU A 598 -15.01 -8.18 -19.61
C LEU A 598 -14.39 -6.87 -19.13
N LYS A 599 -13.92 -6.85 -17.88
CA LYS A 599 -13.31 -5.65 -17.29
C LYS A 599 -11.95 -5.97 -16.70
N TYR A 600 -11.01 -5.05 -16.90
CA TYR A 600 -9.72 -5.03 -16.27
C TYR A 600 -9.41 -3.60 -15.83
N ASP A 601 -8.79 -3.44 -14.65
CA ASP A 601 -8.45 -2.12 -14.17
C ASP A 601 -7.27 -2.19 -13.19
N SER A 602 -6.15 -1.60 -13.59
CA SER A 602 -4.92 -1.48 -12.81
C SER A 602 -4.50 -0.03 -12.55
N PHE A 603 -5.35 0.95 -12.85
CA PHE A 603 -5.05 2.34 -12.47
C PHE A 603 -4.83 2.48 -10.96
N ASP A 604 -3.83 3.27 -10.60
CA ASP A 604 -3.53 3.61 -9.21
C ASP A 604 -4.51 4.65 -8.63
N ASN A 605 -5.10 5.51 -9.47
CA ASN A 605 -6.15 6.49 -9.14
C ASN A 605 -7.18 6.51 -10.28
N LYS A 606 -8.47 6.68 -9.96
CA LYS A 606 -9.54 6.72 -10.97
C LYS A 606 -9.53 8.03 -11.74
N TYR A 607 -9.40 9.16 -11.04
CA TYR A 607 -9.58 10.50 -11.59
C TYR A 607 -8.28 11.09 -12.13
N PHE A 608 -7.18 10.90 -11.42
CA PHE A 608 -5.82 11.37 -11.78
C PHE A 608 -4.83 10.20 -11.81
N PRO A 609 -5.02 9.22 -12.74
CA PRO A 609 -4.16 8.05 -12.79
C PRO A 609 -2.73 8.43 -13.21
N LYS A 610 -1.75 7.95 -12.45
CA LYS A 610 -0.30 8.13 -12.72
C LYS A 610 0.29 6.93 -13.44
N ASN A 611 -0.24 5.74 -13.15
CA ASN A 611 0.24 4.48 -13.75
C ASN A 611 -0.91 3.49 -13.90
N GLY A 612 -0.74 2.61 -14.88
CA GLY A 612 -1.63 1.49 -15.11
C GLY A 612 -2.37 1.55 -16.43
N TRP A 613 -3.26 0.61 -16.61
CA TRP A 613 -4.16 0.56 -17.75
C TRP A 613 -5.48 -0.08 -17.35
N PHE A 614 -6.53 0.17 -18.12
CA PHE A 614 -7.82 -0.46 -17.96
C PHE A 614 -8.38 -0.89 -19.31
N PHE A 615 -9.30 -1.84 -19.23
CA PHE A 615 -10.12 -2.28 -20.35
C PHE A 615 -11.53 -2.56 -19.84
N ASN A 616 -12.55 -2.02 -20.51
CA ASN A 616 -13.95 -2.34 -20.33
C ASN A 616 -14.53 -2.71 -21.68
N GLY A 617 -14.92 -3.96 -21.85
CA GLY A 617 -15.64 -4.43 -23.01
C GLY A 617 -17.01 -4.96 -22.59
N ASP A 618 -18.06 -4.57 -23.27
CA ASP A 618 -19.39 -5.08 -23.04
C ASP A 618 -20.15 -5.31 -24.36
N ILE A 619 -20.99 -6.33 -24.33
CA ILE A 619 -21.93 -6.68 -25.39
C ILE A 619 -23.31 -6.74 -24.77
N GLN A 620 -24.28 -6.19 -25.47
CA GLN A 620 -25.70 -6.22 -25.07
C GLN A 620 -26.56 -6.50 -26.29
N SER A 621 -27.42 -7.52 -26.20
CA SER A 621 -28.34 -7.88 -27.25
C SER A 621 -29.78 -7.64 -26.79
N TYR A 622 -30.46 -6.71 -27.45
CA TYR A 622 -31.85 -6.37 -27.21
C TYR A 622 -32.76 -7.33 -27.95
N LEU A 623 -33.53 -8.09 -27.20
CA LEU A 623 -34.34 -9.20 -27.73
C LEU A 623 -35.82 -8.86 -27.85
N TYR A 624 -36.30 -7.92 -27.01
CA TYR A 624 -37.73 -7.53 -26.91
C TYR A 624 -37.83 -6.05 -26.56
N SER A 625 -38.88 -5.40 -27.08
CA SER A 625 -39.40 -4.11 -26.66
C SER A 625 -40.93 -4.13 -26.63
N SER A 626 -41.54 -3.31 -25.77
CA SER A 626 -42.95 -2.99 -25.81
C SER A 626 -43.33 -2.12 -27.05
N ASN A 627 -42.30 -1.57 -27.73
CA ASN A 627 -42.37 -0.99 -29.06
C ASN A 627 -43.25 0.26 -29.17
N PHE A 628 -43.03 1.22 -28.28
CA PHE A 628 -43.75 2.51 -28.29
C PHE A 628 -43.69 3.22 -29.64
N SER A 629 -42.54 3.27 -30.30
CA SER A 629 -42.34 3.92 -31.57
C SER A 629 -42.76 3.08 -32.79
N GLY A 630 -43.12 1.83 -32.64
CA GLY A 630 -43.48 0.91 -33.72
C GLY A 630 -42.36 0.42 -34.61
N ASN A 631 -41.10 0.73 -34.31
CA ASN A 631 -39.90 0.52 -35.14
C ASN A 631 -38.86 -0.42 -34.55
N PHE A 632 -39.20 -1.19 -33.50
CA PHE A 632 -38.20 -2.05 -32.84
C PHE A 632 -37.91 -3.29 -33.69
N ASN A 633 -36.61 -3.44 -34.06
CA ASN A 633 -36.02 -4.68 -34.51
C ASN A 633 -34.96 -5.14 -33.52
N ARG A 634 -34.68 -6.44 -33.46
CA ARG A 634 -33.64 -6.99 -32.60
C ARG A 634 -32.29 -6.53 -33.06
N TYR A 635 -31.48 -6.05 -32.13
CA TYR A 635 -30.13 -5.59 -32.45
C TYR A 635 -29.18 -5.85 -31.27
N SER A 636 -27.89 -5.75 -31.53
CA SER A 636 -26.85 -5.91 -30.53
C SER A 636 -25.93 -4.70 -30.53
N VAL A 637 -25.46 -4.33 -29.36
CA VAL A 637 -24.49 -3.25 -29.16
C VAL A 637 -23.23 -3.82 -28.56
N VAL A 638 -22.08 -3.53 -29.16
CA VAL A 638 -20.75 -3.87 -28.64
C VAL A 638 -20.02 -2.59 -28.29
N LYS A 639 -19.45 -2.52 -27.08
CA LYS A 639 -18.68 -1.35 -26.62
C LYS A 639 -17.33 -1.80 -26.11
N GLY A 640 -16.30 -1.00 -26.37
CA GLY A 640 -14.95 -1.20 -25.89
C GLY A 640 -14.35 0.13 -25.43
N ASP A 641 -13.72 0.14 -24.29
CA ASP A 641 -13.00 1.29 -23.73
C ASP A 641 -11.67 0.81 -23.16
N ILE A 642 -10.58 1.35 -23.66
CA ILE A 642 -9.22 1.03 -23.23
C ILE A 642 -8.46 2.32 -22.91
N GLY A 643 -7.73 2.32 -21.82
CA GLY A 643 -6.90 3.47 -21.45
C GLY A 643 -5.62 3.06 -20.76
N ILE A 644 -4.60 3.87 -20.96
CA ILE A 644 -3.29 3.73 -20.32
C ILE A 644 -2.85 5.08 -19.75
N ALA A 645 -2.24 5.06 -18.58
CA ALA A 645 -1.61 6.22 -17.96
C ALA A 645 -0.18 5.90 -17.56
N LYS A 646 0.74 6.83 -17.81
CA LYS A 646 2.14 6.70 -17.44
C LYS A 646 2.74 8.05 -17.08
N THR A 647 3.29 8.16 -15.87
CA THR A 647 4.14 9.28 -15.48
C THR A 647 5.54 9.09 -16.05
N ILE A 648 5.99 10.03 -16.87
CA ILE A 648 7.30 10.00 -17.54
C ILE A 648 8.32 10.79 -16.73
N TYR A 649 8.00 12.03 -16.34
CA TYR A 649 8.74 12.83 -15.39
C TYR A 649 8.01 12.84 -14.04
N LYS A 650 8.71 13.02 -12.93
CA LYS A 650 8.16 12.96 -11.56
C LYS A 650 6.78 13.61 -11.36
N LYS A 651 6.37 14.52 -12.25
CA LYS A 651 5.16 15.33 -12.15
C LYS A 651 4.29 15.36 -13.42
N VAL A 652 4.75 14.81 -14.54
CA VAL A 652 4.04 14.83 -15.81
C VAL A 652 3.56 13.45 -16.19
N THR A 653 2.25 13.30 -16.31
CA THR A 653 1.59 12.05 -16.67
C THR A 653 0.92 12.19 -18.04
N PHE A 654 1.12 11.22 -18.89
CA PHE A 654 0.39 11.06 -20.16
C PHE A 654 -0.69 10.00 -19.97
N LYS A 655 -1.92 10.33 -20.35
CA LYS A 655 -3.04 9.40 -20.42
C LYS A 655 -3.54 9.35 -21.85
N LEU A 656 -3.68 8.12 -22.39
CA LEU A 656 -4.31 7.86 -23.68
C LEU A 656 -5.50 6.95 -23.42
N GLN A 657 -6.63 7.27 -24.07
CA GLN A 657 -7.86 6.48 -23.99
C GLN A 657 -8.49 6.39 -25.38
N SER A 658 -8.94 5.19 -25.73
CA SER A 658 -9.74 4.97 -26.95
C SER A 658 -11.01 4.23 -26.58
N GLU A 659 -12.12 4.69 -27.10
CA GLU A 659 -13.44 4.15 -26.84
C GLU A 659 -14.20 3.99 -28.17
N ALA A 660 -14.89 2.86 -28.33
CA ALA A 660 -15.71 2.60 -29.49
C ALA A 660 -17.01 1.91 -29.10
N GLY A 661 -18.06 2.16 -29.86
CA GLY A 661 -19.34 1.49 -29.75
C GLY A 661 -19.97 1.28 -31.11
N PHE A 662 -20.47 0.10 -31.33
CA PHE A 662 -21.08 -0.30 -32.60
C PHE A 662 -22.41 -1.00 -32.36
N ALA A 663 -23.45 -0.58 -33.07
CA ALA A 663 -24.73 -1.29 -33.15
C ALA A 663 -24.74 -2.22 -34.37
N PHE A 664 -25.23 -3.42 -34.20
CA PHE A 664 -25.36 -4.46 -35.21
C PHE A 664 -26.79 -4.95 -35.33
N GLY A 665 -27.35 -5.00 -36.50
CA GLY A 665 -28.72 -5.42 -36.80
C GLY A 665 -29.45 -4.39 -37.65
N GLU A 666 -30.71 -4.68 -37.97
CA GLU A 666 -31.58 -3.70 -38.61
C GLU A 666 -31.87 -2.54 -37.66
N LYS A 667 -32.21 -1.40 -38.18
CA LYS A 667 -32.31 -0.10 -37.50
C LYS A 667 -32.60 -0.13 -36.00
N SER A 668 -31.66 0.36 -35.20
CA SER A 668 -31.81 0.53 -33.76
C SER A 668 -32.85 1.61 -33.42
N VAL A 669 -33.39 1.56 -32.22
CA VAL A 669 -34.28 2.62 -31.71
C VAL A 669 -33.45 3.90 -31.56
N PRO A 670 -33.83 5.06 -32.18
CA PRO A 670 -33.02 6.28 -32.21
C PRO A 670 -32.57 6.76 -30.82
N PHE A 671 -33.39 6.59 -29.79
CA PHE A 671 -33.08 7.01 -28.41
C PHE A 671 -32.10 6.08 -27.67
N GLN A 672 -31.62 5.03 -28.31
CA GLN A 672 -30.58 4.15 -27.82
C GLN A 672 -29.25 4.32 -28.58
N ASP A 673 -29.18 5.27 -29.52
CA ASP A 673 -27.94 5.65 -30.18
C ASP A 673 -26.94 6.25 -29.20
N PHE A 674 -25.66 6.19 -29.57
CA PHE A 674 -24.62 6.83 -28.80
C PHE A 674 -24.72 8.34 -28.93
N VAL A 675 -24.58 9.01 -27.78
CA VAL A 675 -24.66 10.46 -27.74
C VAL A 675 -23.39 11.01 -27.07
N LEU A 676 -22.65 11.86 -27.80
CA LEU A 676 -21.42 12.45 -27.32
C LEU A 676 -21.63 13.93 -26.99
N GLY A 677 -20.92 14.39 -25.92
CA GLY A 677 -20.88 15.78 -25.50
C GLY A 677 -20.82 15.92 -23.99
N GLY A 678 -20.47 17.12 -23.53
CA GLY A 678 -20.33 17.45 -22.13
C GLY A 678 -19.12 16.81 -21.44
N TYR A 679 -18.92 17.17 -20.16
CA TYR A 679 -17.87 16.63 -19.32
C TYR A 679 -18.27 16.59 -17.85
N GLY A 680 -17.60 15.75 -17.06
CA GLY A 680 -17.66 15.76 -15.59
C GLY A 680 -18.86 15.03 -15.00
N PHE A 681 -19.44 14.09 -15.73
CA PHE A 681 -20.56 13.26 -15.26
C PHE A 681 -20.25 11.78 -15.33
N ASN A 682 -20.96 10.99 -14.53
CA ASN A 682 -20.91 9.55 -14.63
C ASN A 682 -21.66 9.10 -15.87
N ALA A 683 -20.93 8.49 -16.83
CA ALA A 683 -21.52 8.03 -18.10
C ALA A 683 -22.60 6.96 -17.82
N ILE A 684 -23.81 7.20 -18.30
CA ILE A 684 -24.94 6.25 -18.22
C ILE A 684 -25.39 5.88 -19.63
N ASN A 685 -25.87 4.65 -19.76
CA ASN A 685 -26.38 4.13 -21.04
C ASN A 685 -25.37 4.39 -22.19
N ASN A 686 -25.80 5.16 -23.19
CA ASN A 686 -25.01 5.49 -24.36
C ASN A 686 -24.49 6.95 -24.34
N PHE A 687 -24.66 7.68 -23.24
CA PHE A 687 -24.13 9.04 -23.10
C PHE A 687 -22.61 8.99 -22.83
N LYS A 688 -21.83 9.71 -23.64
CA LYS A 688 -20.38 9.70 -23.58
C LYS A 688 -19.82 11.13 -23.48
N PRO A 689 -18.90 11.39 -22.52
CA PRO A 689 -18.29 12.71 -22.43
C PRO A 689 -17.41 13.00 -23.66
N PHE A 690 -17.49 14.24 -24.18
CA PHE A 690 -16.68 14.72 -25.29
C PHE A 690 -16.43 16.22 -25.12
N TYR A 691 -15.16 16.63 -25.11
CA TYR A 691 -14.79 18.02 -24.96
C TYR A 691 -15.14 18.86 -26.19
N GLY A 692 -15.44 20.14 -25.97
CA GLY A 692 -15.71 21.08 -27.05
C GLY A 692 -17.16 21.14 -27.48
N TYR A 693 -18.01 20.24 -27.01
CA TYR A 693 -19.43 20.16 -27.34
C TYR A 693 -20.30 20.16 -26.07
N ASP A 694 -21.50 20.69 -26.14
CA ASP A 694 -22.48 20.62 -25.04
C ASP A 694 -23.03 19.19 -24.88
N PHE A 695 -23.79 18.94 -23.85
CA PHE A 695 -24.45 17.64 -23.65
C PHE A 695 -25.37 17.32 -24.83
N VAL A 696 -25.38 16.05 -25.26
CA VAL A 696 -26.30 15.53 -26.29
C VAL A 696 -26.15 16.24 -27.64
N SER A 697 -24.91 16.62 -28.04
CA SER A 697 -24.69 17.38 -29.28
C SER A 697 -24.41 16.51 -30.50
N ILE A 698 -23.82 15.32 -30.33
CA ILE A 698 -23.42 14.46 -31.44
C ILE A 698 -24.07 13.08 -31.22
N ALA A 699 -24.87 12.60 -32.18
CA ALA A 699 -25.55 11.32 -32.07
C ALA A 699 -25.26 10.41 -33.27
N GLY A 700 -25.26 9.11 -33.05
CA GLY A 700 -25.14 8.08 -34.06
C GLY A 700 -25.19 6.66 -33.48
N ASN A 701 -25.55 5.68 -34.28
CA ASN A 701 -25.62 4.29 -33.82
C ASN A 701 -24.23 3.64 -33.63
N SER A 702 -23.18 4.30 -34.10
CA SER A 702 -21.80 3.83 -33.98
C SER A 702 -20.85 5.01 -33.78
N TYR A 703 -19.80 4.79 -32.97
CA TYR A 703 -18.75 5.79 -32.77
C TYR A 703 -17.40 5.15 -32.49
N ILE A 704 -16.35 5.89 -32.79
CA ILE A 704 -15.00 5.69 -32.27
C ILE A 704 -14.46 7.02 -31.80
N LYS A 705 -13.82 7.00 -30.65
CA LYS A 705 -13.27 8.18 -29.99
C LYS A 705 -11.88 7.89 -29.43
N ALA A 706 -10.96 8.84 -29.55
CA ALA A 706 -9.67 8.82 -28.91
C ALA A 706 -9.46 10.09 -28.11
N CYS A 707 -8.86 10.00 -26.92
CA CYS A 707 -8.55 11.13 -26.06
C CYS A 707 -7.13 11.01 -25.53
N GLY A 708 -6.32 12.05 -25.74
CA GLY A 708 -5.01 12.24 -25.11
C GLY A 708 -5.09 13.30 -24.03
N THR A 709 -4.51 13.03 -22.87
CA THR A 709 -4.43 14.00 -21.77
C THR A 709 -3.00 14.07 -21.25
N VAL A 710 -2.50 15.30 -21.08
CA VAL A 710 -1.26 15.61 -20.37
C VAL A 710 -1.64 16.23 -19.04
N ASP A 711 -1.21 15.63 -17.94
CA ASP A 711 -1.49 16.04 -16.58
C ASP A 711 -0.20 16.41 -15.86
N LEU A 712 -0.14 17.62 -15.30
CA LEU A 712 0.98 18.13 -14.52
C LEU A 712 0.57 18.30 -13.06
N GLU A 713 1.06 17.46 -12.17
CA GLU A 713 0.95 17.65 -10.72
C GLU A 713 1.99 18.71 -10.28
N PHE A 714 1.67 19.99 -10.43
CA PHE A 714 2.61 21.08 -10.13
C PHE A 714 2.84 21.29 -8.63
N TYR A 715 1.84 20.98 -7.81
CA TYR A 715 1.89 20.90 -6.36
C TYR A 715 1.17 19.63 -5.90
N LYS A 716 1.48 19.10 -4.70
CA LYS A 716 0.89 17.87 -4.18
C LYS A 716 -0.64 17.91 -4.27
N LYS A 717 -1.25 16.93 -4.98
CA LYS A 717 -2.69 16.81 -5.22
C LYS A 717 -3.32 17.95 -6.06
N ASN A 718 -2.52 18.80 -6.68
CA ASN A 718 -2.97 19.89 -7.53
C ASN A 718 -2.48 19.66 -8.95
N HIS A 719 -3.40 19.62 -9.89
CA HIS A 719 -3.21 19.20 -11.26
C HIS A 719 -3.57 20.31 -12.24
N LEU A 720 -2.74 20.50 -13.24
CA LEU A 720 -3.06 21.26 -14.44
C LEU A 720 -3.08 20.29 -15.60
N ASN A 721 -4.19 20.19 -16.33
CA ASN A 721 -4.30 19.23 -17.41
C ASN A 721 -4.73 19.90 -18.72
N PHE A 722 -4.18 19.35 -19.82
CA PHE A 722 -4.58 19.64 -21.19
C PHE A 722 -5.06 18.34 -21.82
N ALA A 723 -6.20 18.37 -22.51
CA ALA A 723 -6.76 17.22 -23.19
C ALA A 723 -7.15 17.57 -24.63
N ALA A 724 -6.98 16.62 -25.51
CA ALA A 724 -7.48 16.67 -26.89
C ALA A 724 -8.23 15.37 -27.17
N ASN A 725 -9.43 15.47 -27.72
CA ASN A 725 -10.22 14.35 -28.15
C ASN A 725 -10.66 14.46 -29.61
N PHE A 726 -10.79 13.31 -30.26
CA PHE A 726 -11.18 13.17 -31.65
C PHE A 726 -12.20 12.05 -31.77
N ALA A 727 -13.19 12.19 -32.64
CA ALA A 727 -14.20 11.16 -32.85
C ALA A 727 -14.71 11.10 -34.30
N ASN A 728 -15.13 9.91 -34.70
CA ASN A 728 -16.01 9.65 -35.83
C ASN A 728 -17.32 9.07 -35.28
N VAL A 729 -18.44 9.63 -35.67
CA VAL A 729 -19.79 9.22 -35.24
C VAL A 729 -20.71 9.21 -36.44
N GLU A 730 -21.22 8.04 -36.79
CA GLU A 730 -22.08 7.87 -37.97
C GLU A 730 -23.06 6.72 -37.76
N GLU A 731 -23.99 6.55 -38.71
CA GLU A 731 -24.76 5.33 -38.81
C GLU A 731 -23.92 4.26 -39.50
N ASN A 732 -23.86 3.06 -38.87
CA ASN A 732 -23.16 1.90 -39.41
C ASN A 732 -21.68 2.11 -39.72
N LEU A 733 -20.97 2.89 -38.89
CA LEU A 733 -19.56 3.27 -39.04
C LEU A 733 -18.63 2.06 -39.31
N PHE A 734 -18.94 0.90 -38.76
CA PHE A 734 -18.18 -0.33 -38.95
C PHE A 734 -18.30 -0.84 -40.40
N SER A 735 -19.49 -0.76 -40.99
CA SER A 735 -19.77 -1.22 -42.36
C SER A 735 -19.20 -0.26 -43.41
N THR A 736 -19.23 1.04 -43.17
CA THR A 736 -18.70 2.08 -44.08
C THR A 736 -17.18 2.10 -44.11
N GLY A 737 -16.50 1.55 -43.11
CA GLY A 737 -15.05 1.63 -42.95
C GLY A 737 -14.52 2.99 -42.50
N ASN A 738 -15.37 3.97 -42.24
CA ASN A 738 -15.00 5.34 -41.85
C ASN A 738 -14.46 5.41 -40.41
N TRP A 739 -14.46 4.31 -39.65
CA TRP A 739 -13.89 4.26 -38.31
C TRP A 739 -12.37 4.51 -38.27
N ILE A 740 -11.66 4.37 -39.39
CA ILE A 740 -10.22 4.71 -39.56
C ILE A 740 -10.01 5.98 -40.40
N ALA A 741 -11.07 6.67 -40.77
CA ALA A 741 -10.98 7.91 -41.54
C ALA A 741 -10.50 9.10 -40.66
N THR A 742 -10.23 10.23 -41.32
CA THR A 742 -9.93 11.49 -40.62
C THR A 742 -11.06 11.81 -39.62
N PRO A 743 -10.74 12.19 -38.39
CA PRO A 743 -11.77 12.51 -37.39
C PRO A 743 -12.72 13.61 -37.88
N GLN A 744 -14.02 13.36 -37.73
CA GLN A 744 -15.08 14.33 -38.08
C GLN A 744 -15.24 15.39 -37.00
N TYR A 745 -15.00 15.03 -35.73
CA TYR A 745 -15.19 15.89 -34.60
C TYR A 745 -13.90 15.99 -33.79
N SER A 746 -13.55 17.21 -33.39
CA SER A 746 -12.41 17.46 -32.52
C SER A 746 -12.79 18.33 -31.32
N GLY A 747 -12.08 18.19 -30.23
CA GLY A 747 -12.32 18.99 -29.05
C GLY A 747 -11.10 19.06 -28.14
N TYR A 748 -10.90 20.19 -27.55
CA TYR A 748 -9.77 20.50 -26.69
C TYR A 748 -10.25 20.97 -25.33
N ALA A 749 -9.46 20.75 -24.31
CA ALA A 749 -9.75 21.26 -22.97
C ALA A 749 -8.47 21.59 -22.20
N ILE A 750 -8.55 22.63 -21.40
CA ILE A 750 -7.56 22.98 -20.39
C ILE A 750 -8.27 23.11 -19.05
N GLY A 751 -7.66 22.61 -17.97
CA GLY A 751 -8.32 22.65 -16.69
C GLY A 751 -7.39 22.51 -15.50
N TYR A 752 -7.93 22.85 -14.35
CA TYR A 752 -7.36 22.62 -13.04
C TYR A 752 -8.15 21.54 -12.32
N GLY A 753 -7.44 20.67 -11.59
CA GLY A 753 -8.00 19.62 -10.76
C GLY A 753 -7.34 19.56 -9.40
N LEU A 754 -8.12 19.28 -8.36
CA LEU A 754 -7.67 19.08 -6.99
C LEU A 754 -8.16 17.73 -6.49
N GLU A 755 -7.24 16.88 -6.01
CA GLU A 755 -7.59 15.66 -5.30
C GLU A 755 -7.99 15.98 -3.85
N SER A 756 -9.27 15.85 -3.54
CA SER A 756 -9.80 16.09 -2.20
C SER A 756 -10.39 14.81 -1.57
N ARG A 757 -10.67 14.85 -0.26
CA ARG A 757 -11.32 13.74 0.47
C ARG A 757 -12.78 13.54 0.07
N ILE A 758 -13.43 14.56 -0.45
CA ILE A 758 -14.82 14.50 -0.92
C ILE A 758 -14.91 14.14 -2.41
N GLY A 759 -13.80 13.78 -3.05
CA GLY A 759 -13.67 13.49 -4.47
C GLY A 759 -12.90 14.59 -5.22
N PRO A 760 -12.79 14.49 -6.56
CA PRO A 760 -12.12 15.51 -7.37
C PRO A 760 -12.89 16.82 -7.33
N ILE A 761 -12.16 17.93 -7.37
CA ILE A 761 -12.70 19.26 -7.63
C ILE A 761 -12.05 19.73 -8.93
N GLU A 762 -12.85 19.95 -9.96
CA GLU A 762 -12.32 20.27 -11.29
C GLU A 762 -13.03 21.49 -11.88
N ILE A 763 -12.23 22.32 -12.56
CA ILE A 763 -12.74 23.35 -13.46
C ILE A 763 -12.00 23.21 -14.79
N LYS A 764 -12.74 23.14 -15.89
CA LYS A 764 -12.20 22.98 -17.24
C LYS A 764 -12.88 23.93 -18.21
N TYR A 765 -12.09 24.51 -19.09
CA TYR A 765 -12.59 25.18 -20.27
C TYR A 765 -12.34 24.28 -21.47
N SER A 766 -13.37 24.01 -22.27
CA SER A 766 -13.26 23.21 -23.48
C SER A 766 -13.81 23.97 -24.70
N TRP A 767 -13.23 23.68 -25.86
CA TRP A 767 -13.61 24.26 -27.14
C TRP A 767 -13.40 23.28 -28.27
N SER A 768 -14.10 23.52 -29.37
CA SER A 768 -13.90 22.83 -30.64
C SER A 768 -13.66 23.89 -31.74
N PRO A 769 -12.76 23.65 -32.69
CA PRO A 769 -12.64 24.52 -33.89
C PRO A 769 -13.91 24.55 -34.74
N GLU A 770 -14.74 23.51 -34.65
CA GLU A 770 -15.98 23.35 -35.42
C GLU A 770 -17.14 24.20 -34.86
N LEU A 771 -17.01 24.71 -33.61
CA LEU A 771 -18.06 25.49 -32.95
C LEU A 771 -17.59 26.90 -32.58
N PRO A 772 -18.48 27.90 -32.67
CA PRO A 772 -18.10 29.32 -32.42
C PRO A 772 -17.92 29.66 -30.94
N LYS A 773 -18.30 28.78 -30.00
CA LYS A 773 -18.21 29.02 -28.53
C LYS A 773 -17.60 27.84 -27.79
N GLY A 774 -16.93 28.14 -26.69
CA GLY A 774 -16.44 27.14 -25.75
C GLY A 774 -17.37 26.96 -24.54
N PHE A 775 -17.06 25.98 -23.72
CA PHE A 775 -17.84 25.58 -22.55
C PHE A 775 -16.98 25.53 -21.31
N VAL A 776 -17.52 25.99 -20.19
CA VAL A 776 -16.89 25.86 -18.86
C VAL A 776 -17.58 24.73 -18.10
N TRP A 777 -16.79 23.78 -17.64
CA TRP A 777 -17.23 22.66 -16.85
C TRP A 777 -16.71 22.82 -15.43
N PHE A 778 -17.59 22.69 -14.45
CA PHE A 778 -17.26 22.69 -13.03
C PHE A 778 -17.84 21.44 -12.39
N GLY A 779 -17.03 20.76 -11.61
CA GLY A 779 -17.44 19.56 -10.88
C GLY A 779 -16.81 19.50 -9.50
N VAL A 780 -17.57 19.01 -8.52
CA VAL A 780 -17.12 18.76 -7.16
C VAL A 780 -17.63 17.40 -6.72
N GLY A 781 -16.79 16.59 -6.12
CA GLY A 781 -17.17 15.32 -5.56
C GLY A 781 -17.00 14.13 -6.51
N PHE A 782 -17.33 12.96 -6.01
CA PHE A 782 -17.27 11.72 -6.79
C PHE A 782 -18.39 11.67 -7.84
N TRP A 783 -18.11 11.11 -8.98
CA TRP A 783 -19.10 10.90 -10.05
C TRP A 783 -19.92 9.64 -9.76
N PHE A 784 -21.23 9.82 -9.44
CA PHE A 784 -22.17 8.75 -9.12
C PHE A 784 -23.54 8.94 -9.75
#